data_b7722f3435de3780b61d7ab4048f5486
#
_entry.id   b7722f3435de3780b61d7ab4048f5486
#
_cell.length_a   1.000
_cell.length_b   1.000
_cell.length_c   1.000
_cell.angle_alpha   90.00
_cell.angle_beta   90.00
_cell.angle_gamma   90.00
#
_symmetry.space_group_name_H-M   'P 1'
#
loop_
_entity.id
_entity.type
_entity.pdbx_description
1 polymer ?
#
loop_
_entity_poly.entity_id
_entity_poly.type
_entity_poly.pdbx_seq_one_letter_code
_entity_poly.pdbx_strand_id
1 'polypeptide(L)'
;MTTPLDALVAALHEAASYNASAEAAPVAVVWCDAGKDFLPLIPALRERLPELLTFGDFEPEARTGPAVWIRAATVGAVDGVSWPDGTTPIIYIPGVARETLKGAEDCPQLLQPLVWYTVAGAYFGHVNGKDWTLRGFLSAERGPLKLEIPDDSATRAALSHAAVRLCTRSVDELRGKRWDADQLNTLLAPDLAADMLDWIDGSLSDEVDAARFNAFASIAKKELKFDPSKLSRQDAVKRLAKREGKWARVWARFEGATGYAQVVDYLGFEEPASLFDHSGNREVYPKLNAKGETELRDELQSLSELSFDEARAKVQSLEEEHAWRRSTVWARRGEAPLANALEHLAALTTAASLPTHDGRALAEAYVTTGCNADCSAMCAIASAPRELDRIAVATALRAIYLPWLDEGAVALQELVRNGRVKFSQPEPTDPDLMTVLFVDGLRMDVAQQLVHALRKDGLKPELDWTWSGFPTVTATCKPLVTPVAEALKGPTTTNDVLPITPDDKPASKPNLFKLLNANGWETDSALLPDQKLWSETGRFDEEGHALGARLAERLGQSVRDVADAVSSLVRSGRDVRIVTDHGWLLMPGNLPHAALDPGLVEPSGKRTRCALVKPKATTSYMQVPWTWNSDISIAAATGARVFYAGCEYAHGGISPQECVLPVILVTGDKVRNEVSITKAQWEGFRLRLEVAGGADLEADLRLGSETSGPSLIKGVRVLDDNGRTSFLVSDEHEGETACLVIVDGSGRAVSQRVTTVGGE
;
A
#
# COMPACT_ATOMS: atom_id res chain seq x y z
N MET A 1 5.58 -11.59 33.97
CA MET A 1 4.32 -12.37 34.17
C MET A 1 4.69 -13.83 34.24
N THR A 2 4.28 -14.53 35.27
CA THR A 2 4.63 -15.94 35.50
C THR A 2 3.77 -16.83 34.56
N THR A 3 4.41 -17.70 33.81
CA THR A 3 3.74 -18.70 33.00
C THR A 3 3.74 -20.06 33.64
N PRO A 4 2.88 -21.01 33.26
CA PRO A 4 2.99 -22.41 33.70
C PRO A 4 4.36 -23.04 33.45
N LEU A 5 5.03 -22.63 32.36
CA LEU A 5 6.37 -23.07 32.03
C LEU A 5 7.40 -22.54 33.07
N ASP A 6 7.25 -21.28 33.50
CA ASP A 6 8.10 -20.71 34.58
C ASP A 6 7.88 -21.45 35.92
N ALA A 7 6.61 -21.78 36.20
CA ALA A 7 6.27 -22.55 37.40
C ALA A 7 6.83 -23.97 37.34
N LEU A 8 6.91 -24.60 36.18
CA LEU A 8 7.52 -25.91 35.99
C LEU A 8 9.04 -25.85 36.19
N VAL A 9 9.70 -24.85 35.63
CA VAL A 9 11.13 -24.59 35.82
C VAL A 9 11.44 -24.39 37.33
N ALA A 10 10.65 -23.55 37.99
CA ALA A 10 10.82 -23.30 39.44
C ALA A 10 10.63 -24.60 40.27
N ALA A 11 9.62 -25.43 39.92
CA ALA A 11 9.37 -26.68 40.64
C ALA A 11 10.47 -27.75 40.41
N LEU A 12 11.09 -27.75 39.21
CA LEU A 12 12.24 -28.60 38.91
C LEU A 12 13.48 -28.16 39.70
N HIS A 13 13.73 -26.87 39.82
CA HIS A 13 14.82 -26.34 40.65
C HIS A 13 14.55 -26.56 42.15
N GLU A 14 13.29 -26.44 42.61
CA GLU A 14 12.91 -26.75 44.00
C GLU A 14 13.16 -28.24 44.29
N ALA A 15 12.85 -29.15 43.37
CA ALA A 15 13.15 -30.57 43.54
C ALA A 15 14.66 -30.84 43.66
N ALA A 16 15.50 -30.05 42.99
CA ALA A 16 16.96 -30.13 43.09
C ALA A 16 17.50 -29.67 44.46
N SER A 17 16.81 -28.72 45.08
CA SER A 17 17.20 -28.17 46.42
C SER A 17 16.57 -28.94 47.56
N TYR A 18 15.64 -29.84 47.30
CA TYR A 18 14.90 -30.59 48.30
C TYR A 18 15.76 -31.70 48.89
N ASN A 19 16.28 -31.51 50.03
CA ASN A 19 16.50 -32.45 51.14
C ASN A 19 17.17 -31.77 52.32
N ALA A 20 16.42 -31.06 53.16
CA ALA A 20 16.94 -30.45 54.38
C ALA A 20 17.46 -31.47 55.44
N SER A 21 17.20 -32.77 55.25
CA SER A 21 17.64 -33.83 56.14
C SER A 21 18.79 -34.69 55.59
N ALA A 22 19.22 -34.44 54.32
CA ALA A 22 20.37 -35.13 53.74
C ALA A 22 21.65 -34.37 53.96
N GLU A 23 22.74 -35.09 54.26
CA GLU A 23 24.08 -34.50 54.42
C GLU A 23 24.72 -34.04 53.10
N ALA A 24 24.08 -34.36 51.95
CA ALA A 24 24.57 -33.98 50.63
C ALA A 24 23.42 -33.57 49.66
N ALA A 25 23.70 -32.63 48.77
CA ALA A 25 22.78 -32.27 47.68
C ALA A 25 22.50 -33.46 46.77
N PRO A 26 21.30 -33.56 46.15
CA PRO A 26 21.01 -34.63 45.20
C PRO A 26 21.93 -34.52 43.97
N VAL A 27 22.44 -35.68 43.52
CA VAL A 27 23.35 -35.74 42.35
C VAL A 27 22.66 -35.48 41.04
N ALA A 28 21.34 -35.67 40.95
CA ALA A 28 20.49 -35.33 39.84
C ALA A 28 19.00 -35.29 40.25
N VAL A 29 18.17 -34.61 39.50
CA VAL A 29 16.71 -34.70 39.58
C VAL A 29 16.23 -35.71 38.56
N VAL A 30 15.54 -36.75 38.99
CA VAL A 30 14.95 -37.79 38.12
C VAL A 30 13.49 -37.40 37.84
N TRP A 31 13.20 -37.19 36.57
CA TRP A 31 11.87 -36.84 36.08
C TRP A 31 11.31 -37.93 35.17
N CYS A 32 10.52 -38.81 35.73
CA CYS A 32 9.82 -39.86 34.99
C CYS A 32 8.49 -39.33 34.41
N ASP A 33 8.23 -39.62 33.15
CA ASP A 33 7.01 -39.20 32.45
C ASP A 33 6.46 -40.39 31.63
N ALA A 34 5.75 -41.28 32.30
CA ALA A 34 5.21 -42.51 31.75
C ALA A 34 4.27 -42.23 30.53
N GLY A 35 3.49 -41.15 30.63
CA GLY A 35 2.52 -40.74 29.60
C GLY A 35 3.11 -39.93 28.45
N LYS A 36 4.36 -39.51 28.56
CA LYS A 36 5.00 -38.52 27.66
C LYS A 36 4.25 -37.18 27.61
N ASP A 37 3.56 -36.83 28.70
CA ASP A 37 2.69 -35.66 28.80
C ASP A 37 3.47 -34.35 28.67
N PHE A 38 4.73 -34.32 29.16
CA PHE A 38 5.60 -33.14 29.12
C PHE A 38 6.50 -33.09 27.88
N LEU A 39 6.52 -34.14 27.06
CA LEU A 39 7.41 -34.23 25.89
C LEU A 39 7.27 -33.00 24.95
N PRO A 40 6.07 -32.48 24.65
CA PRO A 40 5.91 -31.28 23.83
C PRO A 40 6.57 -30.00 24.40
N LEU A 41 6.79 -29.96 25.72
CA LEU A 41 7.38 -28.81 26.40
C LEU A 41 8.92 -28.85 26.44
N ILE A 42 9.53 -30.01 26.20
CA ILE A 42 10.98 -30.23 26.34
C ILE A 42 11.81 -29.25 25.48
N PRO A 43 11.48 -28.93 24.20
CA PRO A 43 12.23 -27.94 23.44
C PRO A 43 12.30 -26.57 24.13
N ALA A 44 11.16 -26.07 24.63
CA ALA A 44 11.08 -24.79 25.32
C ALA A 44 11.76 -24.80 26.71
N LEU A 45 11.76 -25.95 27.38
CA LEU A 45 12.48 -26.13 28.66
C LEU A 45 13.99 -26.19 28.46
N ARG A 46 14.49 -26.78 27.38
CA ARG A 46 15.93 -26.83 27.08
C ARG A 46 16.57 -25.45 26.90
N GLU A 47 15.81 -24.49 26.42
CA GLU A 47 16.27 -23.10 26.30
C GLU A 47 16.48 -22.43 27.67
N ARG A 48 15.72 -22.90 28.68
CA ARG A 48 15.72 -22.32 30.04
C ARG A 48 16.54 -23.12 31.05
N LEU A 49 16.74 -24.42 30.79
CA LEU A 49 17.43 -25.39 31.62
C LEU A 49 18.61 -25.99 30.88
N PRO A 50 19.80 -25.36 30.92
CA PRO A 50 20.99 -25.91 30.31
C PRO A 50 21.40 -27.28 30.86
N GLU A 51 20.99 -27.58 32.13
CA GLU A 51 21.22 -28.82 32.87
C GLU A 51 20.22 -29.95 32.51
N LEU A 52 19.25 -29.71 31.65
CA LEU A 52 18.23 -30.71 31.27
C LEU A 52 18.79 -31.72 30.26
N LEU A 53 18.91 -32.97 30.70
CA LEU A 53 19.25 -34.12 29.88
C LEU A 53 17.99 -34.96 29.58
N THR A 54 17.87 -35.51 28.38
CA THR A 54 16.73 -36.33 27.99
C THR A 54 17.18 -37.75 27.66
N PHE A 55 16.47 -38.76 28.18
CA PHE A 55 16.67 -40.14 27.79
C PHE A 55 16.00 -40.39 26.42
N GLY A 56 16.78 -40.96 25.48
CA GLY A 56 16.34 -41.24 24.11
C GLY A 56 17.48 -41.69 23.21
N ASP A 57 17.25 -41.53 21.91
CA ASP A 57 18.27 -41.80 20.90
C ASP A 57 19.44 -40.80 21.04
N PHE A 58 20.58 -41.14 20.49
CA PHE A 58 21.81 -40.37 20.67
C PHE A 58 21.79 -39.10 19.79
N GLU A 59 21.47 -37.96 20.42
CA GLU A 59 21.47 -36.61 19.82
C GLU A 59 22.13 -35.64 20.79
N PRO A 60 23.46 -35.61 20.89
CA PRO A 60 24.18 -34.85 21.92
C PRO A 60 23.96 -33.33 21.83
N GLU A 61 23.78 -32.77 20.63
CA GLU A 61 23.45 -31.35 20.44
C GLU A 61 22.09 -30.99 21.06
N ALA A 62 21.15 -31.92 21.04
CA ALA A 62 19.86 -31.79 21.71
C ALA A 62 19.88 -32.27 23.17
N ARG A 63 21.05 -32.57 23.75
CA ARG A 63 21.25 -33.09 25.11
C ARG A 63 20.36 -34.33 25.36
N THR A 64 20.25 -35.19 24.34
CA THR A 64 19.48 -36.42 24.38
C THR A 64 20.41 -37.61 24.13
N GLY A 65 20.20 -38.68 24.88
CA GLY A 65 20.99 -39.89 24.67
C GLY A 65 20.59 -41.07 25.55
N PRO A 66 21.21 -42.25 25.34
CA PRO A 66 20.99 -43.44 26.11
C PRO A 66 21.47 -43.28 27.57
N ALA A 67 20.94 -44.10 28.49
CA ALA A 67 21.22 -44.03 29.91
C ALA A 67 22.71 -44.00 30.28
N VAL A 68 23.57 -44.73 29.54
CA VAL A 68 25.03 -44.71 29.72
C VAL A 68 25.61 -43.33 29.38
N TRP A 69 25.17 -42.71 28.29
CA TRP A 69 25.59 -41.37 27.92
C TRP A 69 25.16 -40.31 28.95
N ILE A 70 23.90 -40.39 29.40
CA ILE A 70 23.42 -39.50 30.47
C ILE A 70 24.31 -39.61 31.71
N ARG A 71 24.65 -40.80 32.07
CA ARG A 71 25.53 -41.02 33.24
C ARG A 71 26.93 -40.43 33.04
N ALA A 72 27.50 -40.54 31.85
CA ALA A 72 28.78 -39.90 31.54
C ALA A 72 28.67 -38.38 31.53
N ALA A 73 27.55 -37.81 30.98
CA ALA A 73 27.28 -36.39 30.93
C ALA A 73 27.15 -35.79 32.36
N THR A 74 26.46 -36.47 33.27
CA THR A 74 26.26 -35.97 34.65
C THR A 74 27.53 -35.90 35.48
N VAL A 75 28.56 -36.63 35.12
CA VAL A 75 29.87 -36.58 35.78
C VAL A 75 30.91 -35.76 35.00
N GLY A 76 30.47 -35.04 33.98
CA GLY A 76 31.33 -34.16 33.17
C GLY A 76 32.31 -34.93 32.23
N ALA A 77 31.99 -36.19 31.91
CA ALA A 77 32.83 -37.02 31.05
C ALA A 77 32.44 -36.98 29.56
N VAL A 78 31.58 -36.02 29.16
CA VAL A 78 31.18 -35.83 27.78
C VAL A 78 31.54 -34.42 27.34
N ASP A 79 32.33 -34.32 26.29
CA ASP A 79 32.70 -33.02 25.68
C ASP A 79 31.49 -32.31 25.09
N GLY A 80 31.44 -30.99 25.25
CA GLY A 80 30.36 -30.13 24.70
C GLY A 80 29.04 -30.13 25.47
N VAL A 81 28.92 -30.89 26.57
CA VAL A 81 27.76 -30.88 27.44
C VAL A 81 28.18 -30.28 28.78
N SER A 82 27.72 -29.08 29.09
CA SER A 82 28.02 -28.36 30.33
C SER A 82 26.85 -27.47 30.77
N TRP A 83 26.78 -27.19 32.05
CA TRP A 83 25.84 -26.26 32.68
C TRP A 83 26.54 -25.47 33.80
N PRO A 84 25.93 -24.38 34.33
CA PRO A 84 26.55 -23.56 35.35
C PRO A 84 26.98 -24.37 36.60
N ASP A 85 28.13 -24.02 37.18
CA ASP A 85 28.64 -24.66 38.39
C ASP A 85 27.64 -24.56 39.55
N GLY A 86 27.48 -25.64 40.28
CA GLY A 86 26.54 -25.74 41.40
C GLY A 86 25.10 -26.04 41.01
N THR A 87 24.81 -26.20 39.69
CA THR A 87 23.50 -26.60 39.19
C THR A 87 23.35 -28.11 39.17
N THR A 88 22.26 -28.66 39.76
CA THR A 88 21.98 -30.09 39.74
C THR A 88 21.37 -30.51 38.41
N PRO A 89 21.94 -31.50 37.70
CA PRO A 89 21.39 -31.97 36.43
C PRO A 89 19.99 -32.56 36.57
N ILE A 90 19.13 -32.30 35.58
CA ILE A 90 17.76 -32.81 35.50
C ILE A 90 17.72 -33.87 34.41
N ILE A 91 17.27 -35.08 34.75
CA ILE A 91 17.17 -36.23 33.83
C ILE A 91 15.71 -36.50 33.54
N TYR A 92 15.24 -36.07 32.36
CA TYR A 92 13.90 -36.34 31.85
C TYR A 92 13.83 -37.71 31.14
N ILE A 93 12.92 -38.58 31.57
CA ILE A 93 12.82 -39.95 31.09
C ILE A 93 11.39 -40.19 30.54
N PRO A 94 11.17 -39.90 29.26
CA PRO A 94 9.84 -40.09 28.62
C PRO A 94 9.48 -41.53 28.45
N GLY A 95 8.19 -41.86 28.67
CA GLY A 95 7.65 -43.21 28.51
C GLY A 95 8.04 -44.22 29.59
N VAL A 96 8.65 -43.75 30.68
CA VAL A 96 9.10 -44.61 31.80
C VAL A 96 8.46 -44.13 33.08
N ALA A 97 7.83 -45.07 33.80
CA ALA A 97 7.31 -44.82 35.15
C ALA A 97 8.41 -44.95 36.21
N ARG A 98 8.29 -44.25 37.32
CA ARG A 98 9.23 -44.30 38.46
C ARG A 98 9.38 -45.75 38.97
N GLU A 99 8.28 -46.49 39.03
CA GLU A 99 8.27 -47.92 39.46
C GLU A 99 9.26 -48.80 38.68
N THR A 100 9.47 -48.50 37.40
CA THR A 100 10.40 -49.24 36.52
C THR A 100 11.85 -49.10 36.93
N LEU A 101 12.20 -48.02 37.66
CA LEU A 101 13.57 -47.72 38.13
C LEU A 101 13.84 -48.13 39.59
N LYS A 102 12.83 -48.70 40.32
CA LYS A 102 12.95 -48.95 41.74
C LYS A 102 13.93 -50.07 42.16
N GLY A 103 14.23 -51.01 41.25
CA GLY A 103 15.12 -52.12 41.52
C GLY A 103 15.97 -52.47 40.31
N ALA A 104 17.26 -52.73 40.49
CA ALA A 104 18.13 -53.05 39.37
C ALA A 104 17.80 -54.39 38.73
N GLU A 105 17.25 -55.34 39.49
CA GLU A 105 16.89 -56.72 39.00
C GLU A 105 15.69 -56.69 38.07
N ASP A 106 14.71 -55.84 38.33
CA ASP A 106 13.49 -55.73 37.51
C ASP A 106 13.57 -54.60 36.45
N CYS A 107 14.63 -53.81 36.46
CA CYS A 107 14.79 -52.68 35.53
C CYS A 107 15.28 -53.16 34.16
N PRO A 108 14.68 -52.72 33.06
CA PRO A 108 15.19 -52.98 31.72
C PRO A 108 16.66 -52.62 31.59
N GLN A 109 17.45 -53.50 30.95
CA GLN A 109 18.93 -53.35 30.84
C GLN A 109 19.34 -51.97 30.32
N LEU A 110 18.61 -51.39 29.39
CA LEU A 110 18.86 -50.06 28.84
C LEU A 110 18.71 -48.91 29.84
N LEU A 111 17.95 -49.13 30.91
CA LEU A 111 17.66 -48.11 31.94
C LEU A 111 18.50 -48.35 33.22
N GLN A 112 19.12 -49.49 33.35
CA GLN A 112 19.91 -49.86 34.57
C GLN A 112 20.94 -48.79 34.98
N PRO A 113 21.67 -48.12 34.07
CA PRO A 113 22.61 -47.04 34.44
C PRO A 113 21.94 -45.88 35.15
N LEU A 114 20.61 -45.67 35.01
CA LEU A 114 19.85 -44.60 35.68
C LEU A 114 19.36 -45.02 37.09
N VAL A 115 19.34 -46.30 37.44
CA VAL A 115 18.85 -46.78 38.72
C VAL A 115 19.62 -46.15 39.92
N TRP A 116 20.89 -45.87 39.76
CA TRP A 116 21.70 -45.21 40.79
C TRP A 116 21.13 -43.84 41.20
N TYR A 117 20.56 -43.08 40.26
CA TYR A 117 19.98 -41.76 40.55
C TYR A 117 18.70 -41.86 41.38
N THR A 118 18.07 -43.03 41.48
CA THR A 118 16.89 -43.25 42.32
C THR A 118 17.26 -43.28 43.80
N VAL A 119 18.55 -43.49 44.11
CA VAL A 119 19.06 -43.56 45.50
C VAL A 119 19.85 -42.28 45.85
N ALA A 120 20.66 -41.79 44.91
CA ALA A 120 21.57 -40.66 45.13
C ALA A 120 20.98 -39.30 44.64
N GLY A 121 19.89 -39.34 43.94
CA GLY A 121 19.20 -38.16 43.40
C GLY A 121 17.87 -37.86 44.06
N ALA A 122 17.19 -36.80 43.59
CA ALA A 122 15.83 -36.44 43.98
C ALA A 122 14.85 -36.78 42.84
N TYR A 123 13.59 -36.96 43.19
CA TYR A 123 12.53 -37.18 42.20
C TYR A 123 11.68 -35.93 42.03
N PHE A 124 11.43 -35.58 40.75
CA PHE A 124 10.37 -34.65 40.45
C PHE A 124 9.04 -35.41 40.34
N GLY A 125 8.28 -35.42 41.42
CA GLY A 125 7.04 -36.18 41.54
C GLY A 125 6.02 -35.50 42.47
N HIS A 126 4.80 -35.99 42.45
CA HIS A 126 3.74 -35.51 43.32
C HIS A 126 4.00 -35.93 44.78
N VAL A 127 3.52 -35.13 45.72
CA VAL A 127 3.72 -35.36 47.18
C VAL A 127 3.18 -36.75 47.63
N ASN A 128 2.29 -37.38 46.91
CA ASN A 128 1.82 -38.75 47.19
C ASN A 128 2.73 -39.86 46.62
N GLY A 129 3.89 -39.48 46.08
CA GLY A 129 4.90 -40.39 45.53
C GLY A 129 4.60 -40.90 44.10
N LYS A 130 3.61 -40.37 43.38
CA LYS A 130 3.33 -40.67 42.00
C LYS A 130 4.06 -39.74 41.06
N ASP A 131 4.28 -40.19 39.84
CA ASP A 131 4.83 -39.30 38.78
C ASP A 131 3.82 -38.20 38.45
N TRP A 132 4.32 -36.99 38.16
CA TRP A 132 3.48 -35.94 37.65
C TRP A 132 2.95 -36.27 36.25
N THR A 133 1.66 -36.05 36.04
CA THR A 133 1.10 -35.84 34.70
C THR A 133 1.02 -34.34 34.46
N LEU A 134 1.08 -33.88 33.21
CA LEU A 134 0.96 -32.43 32.91
C LEU A 134 -0.32 -31.85 33.52
N ARG A 135 -1.47 -32.56 33.30
CA ARG A 135 -2.74 -32.15 33.89
C ARG A 135 -2.67 -32.04 35.39
N GLY A 136 -2.09 -33.08 36.05
CA GLY A 136 -1.94 -33.09 37.49
C GLY A 136 -1.10 -31.92 38.02
N PHE A 137 0.00 -31.61 37.36
CA PHE A 137 0.84 -30.46 37.70
C PHE A 137 0.09 -29.12 37.57
N LEU A 138 -0.63 -28.91 36.42
CA LEU A 138 -1.36 -27.68 36.19
C LEU A 138 -2.56 -27.47 37.11
N SER A 139 -3.21 -28.56 37.61
CA SER A 139 -4.44 -28.50 38.41
C SER A 139 -4.26 -28.77 39.89
N ALA A 140 -3.03 -29.02 40.37
CA ALA A 140 -2.77 -29.37 41.78
C ALA A 140 -3.29 -28.30 42.77
N GLU A 141 -4.15 -28.70 43.72
CA GLU A 141 -4.73 -27.80 44.72
C GLU A 141 -3.68 -27.09 45.60
N ARG A 142 -2.58 -27.79 45.90
CA ARG A 142 -1.43 -27.26 46.64
C ARG A 142 -0.35 -26.70 45.72
N GLY A 143 -0.54 -26.73 44.41
CA GLY A 143 0.39 -26.19 43.42
C GLY A 143 0.22 -24.67 43.23
N PRO A 144 1.19 -24.03 42.55
CA PRO A 144 1.17 -22.59 42.32
C PRO A 144 0.12 -22.15 41.26
N LEU A 145 -0.37 -23.07 40.44
CA LEU A 145 -1.19 -22.76 39.26
C LEU A 145 -2.68 -22.87 39.53
N LYS A 146 -3.14 -23.99 40.08
CA LYS A 146 -4.55 -24.27 40.45
C LYS A 146 -5.54 -24.08 39.27
N LEU A 147 -5.16 -24.53 38.08
CA LEU A 147 -6.03 -24.41 36.91
C LEU A 147 -7.17 -25.46 36.96
N GLU A 148 -8.35 -25.07 36.51
CA GLU A 148 -9.49 -25.98 36.42
C GLU A 148 -9.44 -26.75 35.09
N ILE A 149 -8.90 -28.00 35.12
CA ILE A 149 -8.78 -28.90 33.96
C ILE A 149 -9.50 -30.20 34.23
N PRO A 150 -10.61 -30.50 33.56
CA PRO A 150 -11.36 -31.76 33.72
C PRO A 150 -10.51 -33.01 33.44
N ASP A 151 -10.87 -34.12 34.10
CA ASP A 151 -10.17 -35.41 33.95
C ASP A 151 -10.95 -36.38 33.07
N ASP A 152 -11.22 -35.98 31.84
CA ASP A 152 -11.85 -36.84 30.83
C ASP A 152 -10.88 -37.07 29.66
N SER A 153 -11.16 -38.09 28.86
CA SER A 153 -10.29 -38.51 27.76
C SER A 153 -10.16 -37.46 26.65
N ALA A 154 -11.23 -36.72 26.38
CA ALA A 154 -11.21 -35.66 25.34
C ALA A 154 -10.35 -34.48 25.78
N THR A 155 -10.48 -34.05 27.04
CA THR A 155 -9.68 -32.97 27.63
C THR A 155 -8.20 -33.36 27.72
N ARG A 156 -7.87 -34.60 28.08
CA ARG A 156 -6.48 -35.09 28.10
C ARG A 156 -5.85 -35.10 26.70
N ALA A 157 -6.57 -35.54 25.68
CA ALA A 157 -6.09 -35.49 24.29
C ALA A 157 -5.88 -34.05 23.78
N ALA A 158 -6.86 -33.17 24.05
CA ALA A 158 -6.72 -31.73 23.66
C ALA A 158 -5.58 -31.04 24.40
N LEU A 159 -5.35 -31.38 25.68
CA LEU A 159 -4.24 -30.81 26.47
C LEU A 159 -2.88 -31.22 25.91
N SER A 160 -2.70 -32.48 25.50
CA SER A 160 -1.46 -32.95 24.87
C SER A 160 -1.08 -32.10 23.67
N HIS A 161 -2.03 -31.76 22.81
CA HIS A 161 -1.82 -30.90 21.64
C HIS A 161 -1.64 -29.41 21.99
N ALA A 162 -2.39 -28.92 23.00
CA ALA A 162 -2.36 -27.51 23.38
C ALA A 162 -1.29 -27.17 24.42
N ALA A 163 -0.51 -28.15 24.91
CA ALA A 163 0.42 -28.00 26.03
C ALA A 163 1.35 -26.78 25.90
N VAL A 164 2.02 -26.63 24.76
CA VAL A 164 2.96 -25.52 24.52
C VAL A 164 2.22 -24.17 24.56
N ARG A 165 1.12 -24.04 23.85
CA ARG A 165 0.33 -22.80 23.79
C ARG A 165 -0.28 -22.42 25.12
N LEU A 166 -0.72 -23.41 25.91
CA LEU A 166 -1.26 -23.19 27.25
C LEU A 166 -0.14 -22.77 28.23
N CYS A 167 0.98 -23.50 28.23
CA CYS A 167 2.06 -23.30 29.19
C CYS A 167 2.90 -22.04 28.97
N THR A 168 2.80 -21.41 27.79
CA THR A 168 3.45 -20.14 27.49
C THR A 168 2.59 -18.89 27.76
N ARG A 169 1.30 -19.05 28.13
CA ARG A 169 0.44 -17.92 28.52
C ARG A 169 0.64 -17.51 29.98
N SER A 170 0.28 -16.29 30.29
CA SER A 170 0.29 -15.78 31.65
C SER A 170 -0.69 -16.58 32.54
N VAL A 171 -0.24 -16.94 33.75
CA VAL A 171 -1.10 -17.61 34.72
C VAL A 171 -2.34 -16.79 35.04
N ASP A 172 -2.25 -15.49 35.07
CA ASP A 172 -3.39 -14.59 35.33
C ASP A 172 -4.48 -14.68 34.26
N GLU A 173 -4.10 -14.91 32.99
CA GLU A 173 -5.05 -15.13 31.91
C GLU A 173 -5.72 -16.49 31.95
N LEU A 174 -5.07 -17.47 32.60
CA LEU A 174 -5.53 -18.85 32.67
C LEU A 174 -6.45 -19.12 33.87
N ARG A 175 -6.25 -18.39 34.97
CA ARG A 175 -7.03 -18.58 36.20
C ARG A 175 -8.49 -18.17 36.04
N GLY A 176 -9.37 -18.85 36.76
CA GLY A 176 -10.82 -18.58 36.75
C GLY A 176 -11.54 -19.04 35.49
N LYS A 177 -10.85 -19.76 34.61
CA LYS A 177 -11.42 -20.39 33.42
C LYS A 177 -11.33 -21.90 33.57
N ARG A 178 -12.38 -22.59 33.07
CA ARG A 178 -12.38 -24.04 32.95
C ARG A 178 -11.78 -24.45 31.60
N TRP A 179 -10.68 -25.18 31.64
CA TRP A 179 -9.91 -25.59 30.45
C TRP A 179 -10.32 -27.02 30.03
N ASP A 180 -11.53 -27.17 29.51
CA ASP A 180 -11.99 -28.39 28.88
C ASP A 180 -11.49 -28.56 27.44
N ALA A 181 -11.86 -29.68 26.80
CA ALA A 181 -11.43 -29.95 25.41
C ALA A 181 -11.80 -28.87 24.43
N ASP A 182 -12.96 -28.21 24.57
CA ASP A 182 -13.38 -27.12 23.66
C ASP A 182 -12.52 -25.88 23.83
N GLN A 183 -12.23 -25.49 25.06
CA GLN A 183 -11.37 -24.33 25.36
C GLN A 183 -9.92 -24.57 24.91
N LEU A 184 -9.39 -25.78 25.13
CA LEU A 184 -8.06 -26.17 24.67
C LEU A 184 -7.95 -26.19 23.14
N ASN A 185 -8.95 -26.74 22.45
CA ASN A 185 -9.00 -26.72 20.99
C ASN A 185 -9.09 -25.29 20.44
N THR A 186 -9.82 -24.38 21.10
CA THR A 186 -9.89 -22.97 20.71
C THR A 186 -8.54 -22.27 20.83
N LEU A 187 -7.62 -22.70 21.69
CA LEU A 187 -6.25 -22.19 21.70
C LEU A 187 -5.46 -22.55 20.45
N LEU A 188 -5.72 -23.70 19.86
CA LEU A 188 -5.01 -24.19 18.66
C LEU A 188 -5.66 -23.68 17.37
N ALA A 189 -6.98 -23.61 17.35
CA ALA A 189 -7.78 -23.17 16.21
C ALA A 189 -8.75 -22.05 16.64
N PRO A 190 -8.25 -20.81 16.81
CA PRO A 190 -9.04 -19.71 17.36
C PRO A 190 -10.02 -19.11 16.34
N ASP A 191 -9.78 -19.28 15.06
CA ASP A 191 -10.60 -18.73 13.96
C ASP A 191 -11.11 -19.85 13.07
N LEU A 192 -12.27 -20.41 13.44
CA LEU A 192 -12.92 -21.50 12.68
C LEU A 192 -13.12 -21.17 11.20
N ALA A 193 -13.38 -19.89 10.87
CA ALA A 193 -13.61 -19.51 9.48
C ALA A 193 -12.31 -19.53 8.67
N ALA A 194 -11.23 -19.02 9.24
CA ALA A 194 -9.91 -19.08 8.62
C ALA A 194 -9.42 -20.54 8.51
N ASP A 195 -9.53 -21.32 9.59
CA ASP A 195 -9.10 -22.72 9.62
C ASP A 195 -9.87 -23.59 8.59
N MET A 196 -11.17 -23.31 8.38
CA MET A 196 -11.96 -23.98 7.35
C MET A 196 -11.47 -23.63 5.95
N LEU A 197 -11.16 -22.37 5.69
CA LEU A 197 -10.63 -21.93 4.39
C LEU A 197 -9.22 -22.47 4.16
N ASP A 198 -8.34 -22.43 5.17
CA ASP A 198 -7.00 -23.01 5.13
C ASP A 198 -7.04 -24.50 4.82
N TRP A 199 -8.01 -25.23 5.41
CA TRP A 199 -8.20 -26.66 5.13
C TRP A 199 -8.71 -26.89 3.70
N ILE A 200 -9.69 -26.13 3.23
CA ILE A 200 -10.19 -26.24 1.84
C ILE A 200 -9.06 -25.91 0.86
N ASP A 201 -8.27 -24.88 1.13
CA ASP A 201 -7.15 -24.44 0.28
C ASP A 201 -5.91 -25.35 0.37
N GLY A 202 -5.86 -26.27 1.34
CA GLY A 202 -4.80 -27.26 1.48
C GLY A 202 -3.64 -26.85 2.37
N SER A 203 -3.65 -25.67 2.93
CA SER A 203 -2.62 -25.16 3.84
C SER A 203 -2.77 -25.70 5.27
N LEU A 204 -3.91 -26.27 5.63
CA LEU A 204 -4.15 -26.98 6.89
C LEU A 204 -4.52 -28.44 6.62
N SER A 205 -3.73 -29.38 7.17
CA SER A 205 -3.99 -30.82 7.11
C SER A 205 -3.37 -31.52 8.31
N ASP A 206 -3.70 -32.80 8.52
CA ASP A 206 -3.08 -33.63 9.53
C ASP A 206 -1.57 -33.82 9.32
N GLU A 207 -1.13 -33.80 8.07
CA GLU A 207 0.28 -33.93 7.68
C GLU A 207 1.09 -32.65 7.95
N VAL A 208 0.44 -31.46 7.85
CA VAL A 208 1.10 -30.16 8.01
C VAL A 208 1.11 -29.72 9.48
N ASP A 209 -0.03 -29.81 10.18
CA ASP A 209 -0.19 -29.46 11.59
C ASP A 209 -1.31 -30.31 12.21
N ALA A 210 -0.96 -31.51 12.63
CA ALA A 210 -1.90 -32.46 13.21
C ALA A 210 -2.64 -31.89 14.44
N ALA A 211 -1.97 -31.13 15.29
CA ALA A 211 -2.57 -30.57 16.49
C ALA A 211 -3.64 -29.52 16.16
N ARG A 212 -3.34 -28.59 15.28
CA ARG A 212 -4.31 -27.58 14.81
C ARG A 212 -5.44 -28.23 14.02
N PHE A 213 -5.13 -29.18 13.14
CA PHE A 213 -6.13 -29.89 12.36
C PHE A 213 -7.14 -30.64 13.23
N ASN A 214 -6.67 -31.41 14.24
CA ASN A 214 -7.56 -32.18 15.13
C ASN A 214 -8.44 -31.25 15.97
N ALA A 215 -7.89 -30.14 16.47
CA ALA A 215 -8.63 -29.11 17.17
C ALA A 215 -9.70 -28.47 16.27
N PHE A 216 -9.30 -28.04 15.07
CA PHE A 216 -10.20 -27.50 14.06
C PHE A 216 -11.33 -28.49 13.69
N ALA A 217 -11.00 -29.75 13.43
CA ALA A 217 -11.98 -30.76 13.06
C ALA A 217 -13.03 -30.97 14.16
N SER A 218 -12.61 -30.98 15.43
CA SER A 218 -13.50 -31.05 16.59
C SER A 218 -14.47 -29.86 16.64
N ILE A 219 -13.95 -28.64 16.46
CA ILE A 219 -14.75 -27.41 16.47
C ILE A 219 -15.71 -27.40 15.25
N ALA A 220 -15.22 -27.71 14.05
CA ALA A 220 -15.99 -27.68 12.82
C ALA A 220 -17.18 -28.71 12.89
N LYS A 221 -16.94 -29.88 13.45
CA LYS A 221 -17.98 -30.88 13.67
C LYS A 221 -19.09 -30.38 14.60
N LYS A 222 -18.72 -29.69 15.67
CA LYS A 222 -19.67 -29.12 16.63
C LYS A 222 -20.44 -27.93 16.06
N GLU A 223 -19.70 -26.96 15.49
CA GLU A 223 -20.20 -25.66 15.14
C GLU A 223 -20.82 -25.61 13.72
N LEU A 224 -20.15 -26.20 12.73
CA LEU A 224 -20.58 -26.22 11.33
C LEU A 224 -21.35 -27.48 10.93
N LYS A 225 -21.49 -28.48 11.87
CA LYS A 225 -22.02 -29.81 11.58
C LYS A 225 -21.31 -30.48 10.40
N PHE A 226 -19.99 -30.26 10.32
CA PHE A 226 -19.13 -30.76 9.26
C PHE A 226 -17.86 -31.38 9.87
N ASP A 227 -17.55 -32.60 9.48
CA ASP A 227 -16.40 -33.36 9.99
C ASP A 227 -15.31 -33.45 8.89
N PRO A 228 -14.26 -32.58 8.94
CA PRO A 228 -13.19 -32.53 7.94
C PRO A 228 -12.39 -33.85 7.84
N SER A 229 -12.43 -34.71 8.88
CA SER A 229 -11.75 -36.02 8.86
C SER A 229 -12.51 -37.07 8.03
N LYS A 230 -13.77 -36.82 7.65
CA LYS A 230 -14.65 -37.78 6.99
C LYS A 230 -15.24 -37.29 5.68
N LEU A 231 -15.35 -35.98 5.51
CA LEU A 231 -15.97 -35.31 4.36
C LEU A 231 -14.89 -34.66 3.50
N SER A 232 -15.16 -34.52 2.22
CA SER A 232 -14.23 -33.95 1.27
C SER A 232 -14.26 -32.41 1.30
N ARG A 233 -13.20 -31.79 0.76
CA ARG A 233 -13.14 -30.34 0.53
C ARG A 233 -14.27 -29.90 -0.41
N GLN A 234 -14.61 -30.70 -1.41
CA GLN A 234 -15.75 -30.43 -2.30
C GLN A 234 -17.06 -30.34 -1.54
N ASP A 235 -17.30 -31.24 -0.53
CA ASP A 235 -18.50 -31.19 0.30
C ASP A 235 -18.55 -29.92 1.18
N ALA A 236 -17.37 -29.42 1.62
CA ALA A 236 -17.29 -28.15 2.34
C ALA A 236 -17.65 -26.98 1.43
N VAL A 237 -17.12 -26.96 0.20
CA VAL A 237 -17.40 -25.89 -0.77
C VAL A 237 -18.89 -25.86 -1.17
N LYS A 238 -19.54 -26.98 -1.29
CA LYS A 238 -21.02 -27.05 -1.47
C LYS A 238 -21.78 -26.35 -0.35
N ARG A 239 -21.32 -26.50 0.89
CA ARG A 239 -21.96 -25.85 2.05
C ARG A 239 -21.56 -24.36 2.11
N LEU A 240 -20.30 -24.02 1.77
CA LEU A 240 -19.83 -22.67 1.66
C LEU A 240 -20.65 -21.88 0.63
N ALA A 241 -20.91 -22.47 -0.53
CA ALA A 241 -21.71 -21.86 -1.61
C ALA A 241 -23.16 -21.58 -1.19
N LYS A 242 -23.75 -22.41 -0.33
CA LYS A 242 -25.11 -22.18 0.19
C LYS A 242 -25.18 -21.07 1.23
N ARG A 243 -24.09 -20.75 1.93
CA ARG A 243 -23.99 -19.69 2.95
C ARG A 243 -25.01 -19.83 4.10
N GLU A 244 -25.48 -21.04 4.40
CA GLU A 244 -26.48 -21.28 5.43
C GLU A 244 -25.87 -21.28 6.84
N GLY A 245 -26.55 -20.66 7.80
CA GLY A 245 -26.15 -20.64 9.20
C GLY A 245 -24.74 -20.10 9.43
N LYS A 246 -23.88 -20.85 10.13
CA LYS A 246 -22.50 -20.41 10.43
C LYS A 246 -21.57 -20.44 9.21
N TRP A 247 -21.92 -21.09 8.12
CA TRP A 247 -21.18 -21.04 6.86
C TRP A 247 -21.18 -19.64 6.23
N ALA A 248 -22.18 -18.80 6.53
CA ALA A 248 -22.18 -17.41 6.12
C ALA A 248 -20.95 -16.66 6.65
N ARG A 249 -20.46 -16.98 7.86
CA ARG A 249 -19.22 -16.37 8.41
C ARG A 249 -17.96 -16.84 7.67
N VAL A 250 -17.93 -18.11 7.26
CA VAL A 250 -16.82 -18.65 6.45
C VAL A 250 -16.79 -17.96 5.08
N TRP A 251 -17.97 -17.78 4.48
CA TRP A 251 -18.10 -17.03 3.22
C TRP A 251 -17.65 -15.58 3.36
N ALA A 252 -18.11 -14.86 4.40
CA ALA A 252 -17.70 -13.48 4.64
C ALA A 252 -16.18 -13.34 4.85
N ARG A 253 -15.54 -14.35 5.49
CA ARG A 253 -14.08 -14.40 5.61
C ARG A 253 -13.41 -14.61 4.25
N PHE A 254 -13.93 -15.50 3.40
CA PHE A 254 -13.46 -15.70 2.04
C PHE A 254 -13.60 -14.44 1.18
N GLU A 255 -14.72 -13.72 1.29
CA GLU A 255 -14.92 -12.45 0.61
C GLU A 255 -13.91 -11.37 1.00
N GLY A 256 -13.45 -11.37 2.25
CA GLY A 256 -12.47 -10.42 2.77
C GLY A 256 -11.00 -10.79 2.49
N ALA A 257 -10.75 -12.01 2.00
CA ALA A 257 -9.40 -12.54 1.79
C ALA A 257 -9.29 -13.26 0.45
N THR A 258 -8.57 -12.69 -0.50
CA THR A 258 -8.52 -13.17 -1.89
C THR A 258 -7.47 -14.26 -2.15
N GLY A 259 -6.75 -14.73 -1.12
CA GLY A 259 -5.60 -15.64 -1.26
C GLY A 259 -5.94 -17.13 -1.45
N TYR A 260 -7.19 -17.55 -1.28
CA TYR A 260 -7.60 -18.97 -1.29
C TYR A 260 -7.86 -19.46 -2.73
N ALA A 261 -6.81 -19.87 -3.45
CA ALA A 261 -6.92 -20.26 -4.84
C ALA A 261 -7.70 -21.57 -5.04
N GLN A 262 -7.45 -22.60 -4.22
CA GLN A 262 -8.14 -23.88 -4.34
C GLN A 262 -9.64 -23.80 -3.98
N VAL A 263 -10.03 -22.88 -3.10
CA VAL A 263 -11.46 -22.62 -2.85
C VAL A 263 -12.16 -22.19 -4.13
N VAL A 264 -11.52 -21.31 -4.93
CA VAL A 264 -12.04 -20.87 -6.23
C VAL A 264 -12.13 -22.01 -7.22
N ASP A 265 -11.09 -22.85 -7.29
CA ASP A 265 -11.09 -24.02 -8.17
C ASP A 265 -12.24 -24.97 -7.84
N TYR A 266 -12.43 -25.28 -6.56
CA TYR A 266 -13.55 -26.12 -6.12
C TYR A 266 -14.92 -25.47 -6.38
N LEU A 267 -15.07 -24.14 -6.19
CA LEU A 267 -16.29 -23.43 -6.58
C LEU A 267 -16.53 -23.48 -8.09
N GLY A 268 -15.47 -23.54 -8.88
CA GLY A 268 -15.52 -23.69 -10.34
C GLY A 268 -16.09 -25.04 -10.79
N PHE A 269 -16.05 -26.09 -9.97
CA PHE A 269 -16.70 -27.38 -10.26
C PHE A 269 -18.19 -27.41 -9.88
N GLU A 270 -18.63 -26.46 -9.07
CA GLU A 270 -20.06 -26.39 -8.69
C GLU A 270 -20.85 -25.65 -9.77
N GLU A 271 -22.06 -26.11 -10.02
CA GLU A 271 -23.02 -25.45 -10.90
C GLU A 271 -24.28 -25.08 -10.13
N PRO A 272 -24.93 -23.97 -10.43
CA PRO A 272 -26.22 -23.67 -9.83
C PRO A 272 -27.23 -24.78 -10.19
N ALA A 273 -28.04 -25.17 -9.24
CA ALA A 273 -29.01 -26.25 -9.40
C ALA A 273 -30.01 -26.05 -10.56
N SER A 274 -30.17 -24.81 -11.00
CA SER A 274 -30.93 -24.40 -12.19
C SER A 274 -30.40 -23.04 -12.69
N LEU A 275 -30.28 -22.87 -14.00
CA LEU A 275 -30.04 -21.58 -14.64
C LEU A 275 -31.14 -20.54 -14.37
N PHE A 276 -32.34 -21.05 -13.91
CA PHE A 276 -33.49 -20.22 -13.54
C PHE A 276 -33.64 -20.05 -12.03
N ASP A 277 -32.67 -20.53 -11.24
CA ASP A 277 -32.70 -20.36 -9.80
C ASP A 277 -32.35 -18.92 -9.44
N HIS A 278 -33.38 -18.06 -9.39
CA HIS A 278 -33.31 -16.70 -8.93
C HIS A 278 -33.09 -16.59 -7.41
N SER A 279 -32.71 -17.68 -6.75
CA SER A 279 -32.56 -17.78 -5.29
C SER A 279 -31.35 -17.06 -4.69
N GLY A 280 -30.86 -15.99 -5.32
CA GLY A 280 -29.95 -15.04 -4.67
C GLY A 280 -28.49 -15.47 -4.52
N ASN A 281 -28.07 -16.60 -5.08
CA ASN A 281 -26.71 -17.13 -4.95
C ASN A 281 -25.87 -17.09 -6.24
N ARG A 282 -26.34 -16.41 -7.29
CA ARG A 282 -25.59 -16.31 -8.56
C ARG A 282 -24.17 -15.71 -8.42
N GLU A 283 -24.00 -14.86 -7.44
CA GLU A 283 -22.71 -14.22 -7.12
C GLU A 283 -21.64 -15.17 -6.57
N VAL A 284 -22.02 -16.39 -6.18
CA VAL A 284 -21.10 -17.40 -5.64
C VAL A 284 -20.29 -18.09 -6.74
N TYR A 285 -20.82 -18.19 -7.95
CA TYR A 285 -20.29 -19.07 -8.98
C TYR A 285 -19.32 -18.35 -9.93
N PRO A 286 -18.01 -18.72 -9.94
CA PRO A 286 -17.01 -18.08 -10.81
C PRO A 286 -17.33 -18.26 -12.30
N LYS A 287 -17.90 -19.40 -12.70
CA LYS A 287 -18.31 -19.64 -14.10
C LYS A 287 -19.38 -18.67 -14.60
N LEU A 288 -20.33 -18.26 -13.74
CA LEU A 288 -21.34 -17.28 -14.12
C LEU A 288 -20.72 -15.89 -14.29
N ASN A 289 -19.76 -15.53 -13.44
CA ASN A 289 -19.00 -14.30 -13.62
C ASN A 289 -18.19 -14.33 -14.93
N ALA A 290 -17.45 -15.40 -15.19
CA ALA A 290 -16.64 -15.54 -16.41
C ALA A 290 -17.50 -15.52 -17.68
N LYS A 291 -18.68 -16.14 -17.65
CA LYS A 291 -19.67 -16.07 -18.73
C LYS A 291 -20.14 -14.65 -18.95
N GLY A 292 -20.53 -13.95 -17.88
CA GLY A 292 -20.92 -12.54 -17.94
C GLY A 292 -19.84 -11.61 -18.46
N GLU A 293 -18.54 -11.86 -18.14
CA GLU A 293 -17.42 -11.10 -18.74
C GLU A 293 -17.31 -11.35 -20.24
N THR A 294 -17.54 -12.58 -20.71
CA THR A 294 -17.50 -12.90 -22.13
C THR A 294 -18.65 -12.24 -22.87
N GLU A 295 -19.88 -12.39 -22.36
CA GLU A 295 -21.08 -11.77 -22.94
C GLU A 295 -20.94 -10.23 -22.99
N LEU A 296 -20.50 -9.62 -21.90
CA LEU A 296 -20.29 -8.18 -21.85
C LEU A 296 -19.21 -7.70 -22.82
N ARG A 297 -18.15 -8.48 -23.04
CA ARG A 297 -17.10 -8.16 -24.03
C ARG A 297 -17.67 -8.13 -25.44
N ASP A 298 -18.45 -9.16 -25.82
CA ASP A 298 -19.06 -9.26 -27.14
C ASP A 298 -20.05 -8.11 -27.36
N GLU A 299 -20.87 -7.80 -26.36
CA GLU A 299 -21.84 -6.70 -26.42
C GLU A 299 -21.15 -5.32 -26.54
N LEU A 300 -20.06 -5.07 -25.78
CA LEU A 300 -19.30 -3.82 -25.91
C LEU A 300 -18.63 -3.67 -27.30
N GLN A 301 -18.20 -4.76 -27.90
CA GLN A 301 -17.65 -4.73 -29.26
C GLN A 301 -18.73 -4.45 -30.31
N SER A 302 -19.95 -4.93 -30.13
CA SER A 302 -21.08 -4.68 -31.04
C SER A 302 -21.53 -3.22 -31.07
N LEU A 303 -21.13 -2.38 -30.08
CA LEU A 303 -21.46 -0.95 -30.04
C LEU A 303 -20.94 -0.18 -31.26
N SER A 304 -19.93 -0.69 -31.99
CA SER A 304 -19.41 -0.08 -33.20
C SER A 304 -20.44 -0.05 -34.37
N GLU A 305 -21.47 -0.88 -34.30
CA GLU A 305 -22.52 -1.00 -35.32
C GLU A 305 -23.73 -0.10 -35.04
N LEU A 306 -23.76 0.54 -33.85
CA LEU A 306 -24.88 1.34 -33.38
C LEU A 306 -24.63 2.84 -33.59
N SER A 307 -25.72 3.59 -33.70
CA SER A 307 -25.67 5.06 -33.60
C SER A 307 -25.29 5.50 -32.19
N PHE A 308 -24.87 6.76 -32.01
CA PHE A 308 -24.49 7.33 -30.73
C PHE A 308 -25.55 7.14 -29.62
N ASP A 309 -26.82 7.45 -29.97
CA ASP A 309 -27.90 7.34 -28.98
C ASP A 309 -28.25 5.87 -28.67
N GLU A 310 -28.22 5.00 -29.68
CA GLU A 310 -28.45 3.55 -29.45
C GLU A 310 -27.33 2.95 -28.62
N ALA A 311 -26.06 3.31 -28.85
CA ALA A 311 -24.92 2.84 -28.07
C ALA A 311 -25.01 3.28 -26.60
N ARG A 312 -25.41 4.53 -26.32
CA ARG A 312 -25.65 5.04 -24.97
C ARG A 312 -26.76 4.25 -24.25
N ALA A 313 -27.90 4.04 -24.92
CA ALA A 313 -29.00 3.28 -24.36
C ALA A 313 -28.60 1.82 -24.08
N LYS A 314 -27.83 1.19 -24.99
CA LYS A 314 -27.32 -0.17 -24.81
C LYS A 314 -26.38 -0.27 -23.61
N VAL A 315 -25.46 0.68 -23.43
CA VAL A 315 -24.55 0.71 -22.25
C VAL A 315 -25.35 0.82 -20.95
N GLN A 316 -26.40 1.61 -20.90
CA GLN A 316 -27.26 1.69 -19.71
C GLN A 316 -27.98 0.38 -19.42
N SER A 317 -28.50 -0.30 -20.43
CA SER A 317 -29.12 -1.62 -20.27
C SER A 317 -28.11 -2.67 -19.77
N LEU A 318 -26.89 -2.66 -20.30
CA LEU A 318 -25.82 -3.54 -19.82
C LEU A 318 -25.43 -3.25 -18.38
N GLU A 319 -25.42 -1.98 -17.98
CA GLU A 319 -25.16 -1.60 -16.58
C GLU A 319 -26.23 -2.16 -15.64
N GLU A 320 -27.50 -2.07 -15.98
CA GLU A 320 -28.59 -2.69 -15.20
C GLU A 320 -28.43 -4.19 -15.05
N GLU A 321 -27.96 -4.86 -16.11
CA GLU A 321 -27.76 -6.31 -16.11
C GLU A 321 -26.54 -6.76 -15.31
N HIS A 322 -25.41 -6.05 -15.39
CA HIS A 322 -24.10 -6.49 -14.90
C HIS A 322 -23.61 -5.81 -13.62
N ALA A 323 -24.24 -4.72 -13.15
CA ALA A 323 -23.80 -3.94 -11.99
C ALA A 323 -23.58 -4.76 -10.72
N TRP A 324 -24.42 -5.77 -10.47
CA TRP A 324 -24.34 -6.64 -9.31
C TRP A 324 -23.00 -7.37 -9.19
N ARG A 325 -22.29 -7.60 -10.31
CA ARG A 325 -21.03 -8.34 -10.34
C ARG A 325 -19.90 -7.60 -9.63
N ARG A 326 -19.95 -6.27 -9.59
CA ARG A 326 -18.95 -5.43 -8.90
C ARG A 326 -18.91 -5.62 -7.40
N SER A 327 -20.03 -6.03 -6.78
CA SER A 327 -20.10 -6.28 -5.34
C SER A 327 -19.60 -7.68 -4.94
N THR A 328 -19.27 -8.54 -5.91
CA THR A 328 -18.89 -9.93 -5.67
C THR A 328 -17.41 -10.08 -5.27
N VAL A 329 -17.06 -11.23 -4.73
CA VAL A 329 -15.67 -11.62 -4.47
C VAL A 329 -14.84 -11.63 -5.76
N TRP A 330 -15.46 -11.92 -6.92
CA TRP A 330 -14.80 -11.99 -8.22
C TRP A 330 -14.27 -10.64 -8.66
N ALA A 331 -15.03 -9.56 -8.44
CA ALA A 331 -14.55 -8.21 -8.71
C ALA A 331 -13.35 -7.84 -7.81
N ARG A 332 -13.40 -8.17 -6.52
CA ARG A 332 -12.27 -7.95 -5.59
C ARG A 332 -11.02 -8.75 -5.96
N ARG A 333 -11.18 -9.91 -6.59
CA ARG A 333 -10.10 -10.72 -7.15
C ARG A 333 -9.60 -10.24 -8.52
N GLY A 334 -10.19 -9.19 -9.10
CA GLY A 334 -9.85 -8.71 -10.44
C GLY A 334 -10.40 -9.59 -11.57
N GLU A 335 -11.42 -10.40 -11.29
CA GLU A 335 -12.03 -11.33 -12.24
C GLU A 335 -13.31 -10.78 -12.90
N ALA A 336 -13.65 -9.51 -12.61
CA ALA A 336 -14.76 -8.80 -13.24
C ALA A 336 -14.33 -7.42 -13.80
N PRO A 337 -13.25 -7.33 -14.60
CA PRO A 337 -12.71 -6.07 -15.09
C PRO A 337 -13.69 -5.30 -15.96
N LEU A 338 -14.45 -5.98 -16.84
CA LEU A 338 -15.42 -5.32 -17.70
C LEU A 338 -16.66 -4.84 -16.94
N ALA A 339 -17.10 -5.56 -15.90
CA ALA A 339 -18.15 -5.06 -15.03
C ALA A 339 -17.73 -3.78 -14.29
N ASN A 340 -16.44 -3.65 -13.91
CA ASN A 340 -15.91 -2.42 -13.32
C ASN A 340 -15.80 -1.31 -14.38
N ALA A 341 -15.30 -1.61 -15.58
CA ALA A 341 -15.23 -0.65 -16.68
C ALA A 341 -16.62 -0.12 -17.08
N LEU A 342 -17.63 -0.97 -17.04
CA LEU A 342 -19.00 -0.65 -17.44
C LEU A 342 -19.64 0.45 -16.56
N GLU A 343 -19.34 0.50 -15.26
CA GLU A 343 -19.77 1.60 -14.38
C GLU A 343 -19.35 2.96 -14.94
N HIS A 344 -18.11 3.06 -15.36
CA HIS A 344 -17.54 4.28 -15.92
C HIS A 344 -18.08 4.57 -17.32
N LEU A 345 -18.28 3.54 -18.15
CA LEU A 345 -18.93 3.70 -19.45
C LEU A 345 -20.38 4.17 -19.30
N ALA A 346 -21.11 3.65 -18.31
CA ALA A 346 -22.47 4.10 -18.02
C ALA A 346 -22.49 5.55 -17.52
N ALA A 347 -21.54 5.96 -16.68
CA ALA A 347 -21.40 7.36 -16.26
C ALA A 347 -21.15 8.29 -17.46
N LEU A 348 -20.35 7.89 -18.45
CA LEU A 348 -20.16 8.66 -19.69
C LEU A 348 -21.45 8.93 -20.45
N THR A 349 -22.38 7.99 -20.46
CA THR A 349 -23.65 8.18 -21.19
C THR A 349 -24.55 9.26 -20.57
N THR A 350 -24.24 9.71 -19.35
CA THR A 350 -24.96 10.81 -18.68
C THR A 350 -24.31 12.18 -18.93
N ALA A 351 -23.15 12.23 -19.60
CA ALA A 351 -22.49 13.48 -19.91
C ALA A 351 -23.36 14.36 -20.83
N ALA A 352 -23.59 15.59 -20.40
CA ALA A 352 -24.33 16.57 -21.17
C ALA A 352 -23.45 17.24 -22.24
N SER A 353 -24.06 17.68 -23.32
CA SER A 353 -23.41 18.56 -24.30
C SER A 353 -23.00 19.89 -23.66
N LEU A 354 -21.85 20.42 -24.06
CA LEU A 354 -21.34 21.68 -23.54
C LEU A 354 -22.06 22.88 -24.19
N PRO A 355 -22.21 24.03 -23.48
CA PRO A 355 -22.81 25.25 -24.06
C PRO A 355 -22.07 25.74 -25.30
N THR A 356 -22.84 26.17 -26.34
CA THR A 356 -22.28 26.60 -27.64
C THR A 356 -22.38 28.12 -27.84
N HIS A 357 -22.98 28.86 -26.91
CA HIS A 357 -23.30 30.27 -27.10
C HIS A 357 -22.34 31.24 -26.42
N ASP A 358 -21.60 30.79 -25.40
CA ASP A 358 -20.69 31.62 -24.63
C ASP A 358 -19.48 30.80 -24.13
N GLY A 359 -18.27 31.37 -24.30
CA GLY A 359 -17.03 30.65 -23.96
C GLY A 359 -16.87 30.42 -22.46
N ARG A 360 -17.24 31.38 -21.63
CA ARG A 360 -17.17 31.25 -20.17
C ARG A 360 -18.16 30.19 -19.67
N ALA A 361 -19.39 30.21 -20.17
CA ALA A 361 -20.39 29.21 -19.85
C ALA A 361 -19.92 27.80 -20.26
N LEU A 362 -19.26 27.65 -21.42
CA LEU A 362 -18.66 26.39 -21.84
C LEU A 362 -17.58 25.92 -20.88
N ALA A 363 -16.65 26.82 -20.53
CA ALA A 363 -15.55 26.47 -19.61
C ALA A 363 -16.08 26.11 -18.21
N GLU A 364 -17.01 26.87 -17.65
CA GLU A 364 -17.62 26.59 -16.36
C GLU A 364 -18.37 25.25 -16.36
N ALA A 365 -19.11 24.93 -17.42
CA ALA A 365 -19.79 23.64 -17.57
C ALA A 365 -18.77 22.49 -17.69
N TYR A 366 -17.67 22.69 -18.43
CA TYR A 366 -16.60 21.71 -18.54
C TYR A 366 -15.92 21.46 -17.18
N VAL A 367 -15.54 22.51 -16.46
CA VAL A 367 -14.91 22.41 -15.13
C VAL A 367 -15.83 21.75 -14.10
N THR A 368 -17.12 22.07 -14.14
CA THR A 368 -18.08 21.60 -13.12
C THR A 368 -18.51 20.15 -13.35
N THR A 369 -18.78 19.76 -14.59
CA THR A 369 -19.37 18.45 -14.91
C THR A 369 -18.71 17.76 -16.11
N GLY A 370 -18.30 18.52 -17.15
CA GLY A 370 -17.77 17.93 -18.38
C GLY A 370 -16.49 17.13 -18.16
N CYS A 371 -15.58 17.59 -17.32
CA CYS A 371 -14.34 16.87 -17.03
C CYS A 371 -14.55 15.51 -16.31
N ASN A 372 -15.75 15.27 -15.72
CA ASN A 372 -16.11 13.96 -15.20
C ASN A 372 -16.23 12.90 -16.32
N ALA A 373 -16.59 13.31 -17.55
CA ALA A 373 -16.58 12.41 -18.69
C ALA A 373 -15.14 11.96 -19.03
N ASP A 374 -14.19 12.89 -19.01
CA ASP A 374 -12.77 12.57 -19.22
C ASP A 374 -12.26 11.63 -18.12
N CYS A 375 -12.60 11.89 -16.85
CA CYS A 375 -12.26 11.02 -15.73
C CYS A 375 -12.86 9.62 -15.88
N SER A 376 -14.14 9.53 -16.25
CA SER A 376 -14.83 8.24 -16.46
C SER A 376 -14.21 7.45 -17.60
N ALA A 377 -13.81 8.11 -18.71
CA ALA A 377 -13.09 7.46 -19.79
C ALA A 377 -11.76 6.86 -19.32
N MET A 378 -10.98 7.63 -18.52
CA MET A 378 -9.71 7.13 -17.96
C MET A 378 -9.95 5.95 -17.01
N CYS A 379 -10.94 6.01 -16.14
CA CYS A 379 -11.29 4.92 -15.22
C CYS A 379 -11.74 3.66 -15.97
N ALA A 380 -12.53 3.80 -17.03
CA ALA A 380 -12.93 2.67 -17.88
C ALA A 380 -11.71 1.97 -18.51
N ILE A 381 -10.77 2.75 -19.05
CA ILE A 381 -9.52 2.23 -19.64
C ILE A 381 -8.69 1.50 -18.57
N ALA A 382 -8.49 2.12 -17.41
CA ALA A 382 -7.70 1.55 -16.32
C ALA A 382 -8.30 0.25 -15.77
N SER A 383 -9.61 0.06 -15.85
CA SER A 383 -10.32 -1.13 -15.40
C SER A 383 -10.15 -2.34 -16.31
N ALA A 384 -9.58 -2.20 -17.52
CA ALA A 384 -9.47 -3.26 -18.52
C ALA A 384 -8.01 -3.65 -18.81
N PRO A 385 -7.33 -4.39 -17.89
CA PRO A 385 -5.90 -4.70 -18.03
C PRO A 385 -5.58 -5.73 -19.14
N ARG A 386 -6.56 -6.57 -19.52
CA ARG A 386 -6.38 -7.62 -20.52
C ARG A 386 -6.59 -7.05 -21.92
N GLU A 387 -5.83 -7.55 -22.92
CA GLU A 387 -5.87 -7.06 -24.31
C GLU A 387 -7.27 -7.07 -24.91
N LEU A 388 -7.99 -8.19 -24.79
CA LEU A 388 -9.35 -8.32 -25.36
C LEU A 388 -10.35 -7.38 -24.67
N ASP A 389 -10.17 -7.14 -23.36
CA ASP A 389 -11.01 -6.24 -22.59
C ASP A 389 -10.73 -4.78 -22.99
N ARG A 390 -9.45 -4.43 -23.22
CA ARG A 390 -9.06 -3.11 -23.75
C ARG A 390 -9.69 -2.82 -25.11
N ILE A 391 -9.71 -3.80 -26.01
CA ILE A 391 -10.33 -3.66 -27.32
C ILE A 391 -11.84 -3.39 -27.17
N ALA A 392 -12.52 -4.12 -26.29
CA ALA A 392 -13.95 -3.92 -26.05
C ALA A 392 -14.26 -2.53 -25.47
N VAL A 393 -13.48 -2.10 -24.46
CA VAL A 393 -13.61 -0.77 -23.86
C VAL A 393 -13.26 0.33 -24.87
N ALA A 394 -12.23 0.15 -25.68
CA ALA A 394 -11.88 1.09 -26.75
C ALA A 394 -13.01 1.26 -27.77
N THR A 395 -13.65 0.14 -28.16
CA THR A 395 -14.81 0.17 -29.06
C THR A 395 -15.98 0.93 -28.45
N ALA A 396 -16.29 0.66 -27.20
CA ALA A 396 -17.33 1.39 -26.47
C ALA A 396 -17.03 2.89 -26.39
N LEU A 397 -15.81 3.28 -26.00
CA LEU A 397 -15.41 4.69 -25.93
C LEU A 397 -15.49 5.40 -27.28
N ARG A 398 -15.15 4.71 -28.36
CA ARG A 398 -15.33 5.27 -29.73
C ARG A 398 -16.80 5.51 -30.09
N ALA A 399 -17.70 4.67 -29.59
CA ALA A 399 -19.13 4.81 -29.84
C ALA A 399 -19.78 5.91 -28.98
N ILE A 400 -19.37 6.09 -27.73
CA ILE A 400 -20.08 6.97 -26.77
C ILE A 400 -19.27 8.19 -26.31
N TYR A 401 -17.93 8.14 -26.30
CA TYR A 401 -17.09 9.24 -25.79
C TYR A 401 -16.49 10.08 -26.92
N LEU A 402 -16.01 9.49 -28.02
CA LEU A 402 -15.42 10.23 -29.10
C LEU A 402 -16.41 11.25 -29.77
N PRO A 403 -17.69 10.94 -29.96
CA PRO A 403 -18.66 11.94 -30.47
C PRO A 403 -18.80 13.12 -29.50
N TRP A 404 -18.83 12.90 -28.22
CA TRP A 404 -18.90 13.95 -27.19
C TRP A 404 -17.63 14.83 -27.19
N LEU A 405 -16.44 14.23 -27.30
CA LEU A 405 -15.17 14.97 -27.45
C LEU A 405 -15.18 15.85 -28.71
N ASP A 406 -15.62 15.29 -29.86
CA ASP A 406 -15.64 16.00 -31.14
C ASP A 406 -16.64 17.18 -31.09
N GLU A 407 -17.84 16.97 -30.53
CA GLU A 407 -18.86 18.00 -30.32
C GLU A 407 -18.32 19.15 -29.44
N GLY A 408 -17.70 18.84 -28.31
CA GLY A 408 -17.12 19.83 -27.41
C GLY A 408 -15.98 20.62 -28.06
N ALA A 409 -15.12 19.95 -28.83
CA ALA A 409 -14.04 20.61 -29.56
C ALA A 409 -14.61 21.53 -30.68
N VAL A 410 -15.58 21.06 -31.44
CA VAL A 410 -16.25 21.88 -32.48
C VAL A 410 -16.92 23.10 -31.85
N ALA A 411 -17.64 22.93 -30.73
CA ALA A 411 -18.31 24.03 -30.02
C ALA A 411 -17.29 25.12 -29.61
N LEU A 412 -16.15 24.72 -29.01
CA LEU A 412 -15.13 25.69 -28.63
C LEU A 412 -14.46 26.35 -29.82
N GLN A 413 -14.19 25.61 -30.90
CA GLN A 413 -13.64 26.14 -32.17
C GLN A 413 -14.56 27.20 -32.78
N GLU A 414 -15.89 26.98 -32.77
CA GLU A 414 -16.85 27.98 -33.25
C GLU A 414 -16.86 29.25 -32.37
N LEU A 415 -16.77 29.08 -31.05
CA LEU A 415 -16.69 30.24 -30.12
C LEU A 415 -15.41 31.05 -30.35
N VAL A 416 -14.28 30.40 -30.58
CA VAL A 416 -13.02 31.07 -30.93
C VAL A 416 -13.14 31.79 -32.29
N ARG A 417 -13.67 31.12 -33.32
CA ARG A 417 -13.88 31.71 -34.65
C ARG A 417 -14.75 32.97 -34.60
N ASN A 418 -15.75 32.98 -33.73
CA ASN A 418 -16.68 34.08 -33.57
C ASN A 418 -16.17 35.16 -32.56
N GLY A 419 -14.91 35.06 -32.11
CA GLY A 419 -14.30 36.02 -31.19
C GLY A 419 -14.89 36.04 -29.77
N ARG A 420 -15.63 34.97 -29.38
CA ARG A 420 -16.27 34.84 -28.05
C ARG A 420 -15.34 34.17 -27.03
N VAL A 421 -14.20 33.66 -27.46
CA VAL A 421 -13.11 33.16 -26.63
C VAL A 421 -11.83 33.81 -27.09
N LYS A 422 -11.04 34.31 -26.15
CA LYS A 422 -9.69 34.82 -26.36
C LYS A 422 -8.74 33.98 -25.55
N PHE A 423 -7.67 33.52 -26.18
CA PHE A 423 -6.57 32.82 -25.52
C PHE A 423 -5.80 33.76 -24.59
N SER A 424 -5.22 33.23 -23.52
CA SER A 424 -4.40 33.97 -22.59
C SER A 424 -3.23 34.65 -23.28
N GLN A 425 -2.91 35.83 -22.77
CA GLN A 425 -1.77 36.64 -23.17
C GLN A 425 -0.82 36.74 -21.98
N PRO A 426 0.46 37.12 -22.17
CA PRO A 426 1.38 37.40 -21.07
C PRO A 426 0.78 38.46 -20.14
N GLU A 427 0.73 38.14 -18.84
CA GLU A 427 0.21 39.05 -17.80
C GLU A 427 1.26 39.28 -16.74
N PRO A 428 1.22 40.45 -16.04
CA PRO A 428 2.06 40.71 -14.89
C PRO A 428 1.92 39.62 -13.82
N THR A 429 3.06 39.27 -13.27
CA THR A 429 3.06 38.31 -12.14
C THR A 429 2.59 39.03 -10.87
N ASP A 430 1.71 38.36 -10.12
CA ASP A 430 1.32 38.81 -8.79
C ASP A 430 2.59 39.00 -7.93
N PRO A 431 2.87 40.20 -7.40
CA PRO A 431 4.07 40.48 -6.61
C PRO A 431 4.12 39.64 -5.32
N ASP A 432 2.97 39.23 -4.79
CA ASP A 432 2.86 38.43 -3.57
C ASP A 432 3.05 36.92 -3.83
N LEU A 433 3.14 36.52 -5.09
CA LEU A 433 3.37 35.13 -5.48
C LEU A 433 4.79 34.71 -5.15
N MET A 434 4.93 33.70 -4.28
CA MET A 434 6.24 33.23 -3.80
C MET A 434 6.62 31.84 -4.35
N THR A 435 5.67 30.98 -4.65
CA THR A 435 5.96 29.63 -5.14
C THR A 435 5.02 29.24 -6.28
N VAL A 436 5.60 28.93 -7.42
CA VAL A 436 4.91 28.36 -8.57
C VAL A 436 5.40 26.95 -8.79
N LEU A 437 4.48 26.01 -8.78
CA LEU A 437 4.73 24.61 -9.13
C LEU A 437 4.13 24.34 -10.53
N PHE A 438 4.99 24.14 -11.50
CA PHE A 438 4.59 23.77 -12.84
C PHE A 438 4.39 22.26 -12.95
N VAL A 439 3.24 21.84 -13.48
CA VAL A 439 2.90 20.44 -13.74
C VAL A 439 2.55 20.29 -15.21
N ASP A 440 3.44 19.62 -15.97
CA ASP A 440 3.31 19.48 -17.43
C ASP A 440 2.12 18.58 -17.80
N GLY A 441 1.18 19.12 -18.57
CA GLY A 441 0.03 18.39 -19.06
C GLY A 441 -1.03 18.05 -17.99
N LEU A 442 -1.19 18.89 -16.95
CA LEU A 442 -2.22 18.67 -15.94
C LEU A 442 -3.63 19.01 -16.49
N ARG A 443 -4.34 18.02 -16.98
CA ARG A 443 -5.73 18.19 -17.46
C ARG A 443 -6.71 18.39 -16.28
N MET A 444 -7.85 19.03 -16.52
CA MET A 444 -8.81 19.45 -15.49
C MET A 444 -9.34 18.28 -14.62
N ASP A 445 -9.64 17.13 -15.21
CA ASP A 445 -10.09 15.95 -14.45
C ASP A 445 -9.00 15.36 -13.55
N VAL A 446 -7.74 15.41 -14.01
CA VAL A 446 -6.56 15.01 -13.22
C VAL A 446 -6.31 16.02 -12.09
N ALA A 447 -6.51 17.31 -12.35
CA ALA A 447 -6.42 18.36 -11.33
C ALA A 447 -7.49 18.20 -10.23
N GLN A 448 -8.72 17.80 -10.58
CA GLN A 448 -9.74 17.48 -9.59
C GLN A 448 -9.36 16.27 -8.71
N GLN A 449 -8.73 15.23 -9.30
CA GLN A 449 -8.19 14.12 -8.54
C GLN A 449 -7.05 14.56 -7.60
N LEU A 450 -6.18 15.47 -8.06
CA LEU A 450 -5.13 16.05 -7.23
C LEU A 450 -5.72 16.85 -6.07
N VAL A 451 -6.71 17.69 -6.31
CA VAL A 451 -7.44 18.44 -5.28
C VAL A 451 -8.05 17.49 -4.24
N HIS A 452 -8.63 16.38 -4.69
CA HIS A 452 -9.18 15.37 -3.78
C HIS A 452 -8.08 14.72 -2.92
N ALA A 453 -6.94 14.36 -3.51
CA ALA A 453 -5.80 13.80 -2.80
C ALA A 453 -5.25 14.79 -1.74
N LEU A 454 -5.04 16.05 -2.12
CA LEU A 454 -4.57 17.09 -1.19
C LEU A 454 -5.53 17.33 -0.03
N ARG A 455 -6.85 17.32 -0.28
CA ARG A 455 -7.86 17.42 0.80
C ARG A 455 -7.82 16.22 1.75
N LYS A 456 -7.59 15.02 1.23
CA LYS A 456 -7.43 13.81 2.04
C LYS A 456 -6.19 13.91 2.95
N ASP A 457 -5.15 14.60 2.50
CA ASP A 457 -3.93 14.87 3.28
C ASP A 457 -4.08 16.07 4.24
N GLY A 458 -5.30 16.62 4.37
CA GLY A 458 -5.64 17.69 5.30
C GLY A 458 -5.33 19.11 4.79
N LEU A 459 -4.92 19.25 3.52
CA LEU A 459 -4.68 20.56 2.89
C LEU A 459 -5.98 21.21 2.39
N LYS A 460 -5.93 22.51 2.10
CA LYS A 460 -7.08 23.30 1.64
C LYS A 460 -6.80 23.84 0.23
N PRO A 461 -6.83 23.00 -0.83
CA PRO A 461 -6.67 23.46 -2.19
C PRO A 461 -7.92 24.19 -2.69
N GLU A 462 -7.70 25.32 -3.34
CA GLU A 462 -8.71 26.08 -4.11
C GLU A 462 -8.42 25.85 -5.59
N LEU A 463 -9.42 25.38 -6.34
CA LEU A 463 -9.32 25.11 -7.78
C LEU A 463 -10.08 26.21 -8.53
N ASP A 464 -9.38 26.86 -9.43
CA ASP A 464 -9.91 27.78 -10.42
C ASP A 464 -9.44 27.35 -11.82
N TRP A 465 -9.81 28.10 -12.85
CA TRP A 465 -9.43 27.81 -14.22
C TRP A 465 -9.03 29.06 -15.00
N THR A 466 -8.26 28.84 -16.07
CA THR A 466 -7.88 29.89 -17.01
C THR A 466 -7.85 29.34 -18.44
N TRP A 467 -7.90 30.23 -19.43
CA TRP A 467 -7.67 29.83 -20.82
C TRP A 467 -6.17 29.59 -21.07
N SER A 468 -5.84 28.61 -21.91
CA SER A 468 -4.48 28.40 -22.42
C SER A 468 -4.04 29.52 -23.38
N GLY A 469 -2.77 29.53 -23.73
CA GLY A 469 -2.29 30.13 -24.98
C GLY A 469 -2.60 29.24 -26.18
N PHE A 470 -2.33 29.74 -27.40
CA PHE A 470 -2.48 28.94 -28.61
C PHE A 470 -1.22 29.00 -29.48
N PRO A 471 -0.75 27.87 -30.04
CA PRO A 471 -1.27 26.50 -29.89
C PRO A 471 -1.00 25.94 -28.49
N THR A 472 -1.82 24.97 -28.06
CA THR A 472 -1.78 24.33 -26.74
C THR A 472 -0.62 23.32 -26.68
N VAL A 473 0.59 23.81 -26.77
CA VAL A 473 1.83 23.02 -26.74
C VAL A 473 2.82 23.63 -25.73
N THR A 474 3.64 22.78 -25.12
CA THR A 474 4.62 23.20 -24.11
C THR A 474 5.51 24.35 -24.57
N ALA A 475 5.95 24.34 -25.83
CA ALA A 475 6.79 25.40 -26.40
C ALA A 475 6.14 26.79 -26.34
N THR A 476 4.83 26.88 -26.57
CA THR A 476 4.07 28.14 -26.51
C THR A 476 3.61 28.46 -25.09
N CYS A 477 3.05 27.48 -24.39
CA CYS A 477 2.23 27.73 -23.20
C CYS A 477 3.02 27.64 -21.87
N LYS A 478 4.09 26.86 -21.78
CA LYS A 478 4.94 26.84 -20.60
C LYS A 478 5.59 28.20 -20.33
N PRO A 479 6.22 28.89 -21.34
CA PRO A 479 6.69 30.26 -21.12
C PRO A 479 5.60 31.24 -20.65
N LEU A 480 4.35 31.05 -21.11
CA LEU A 480 3.21 31.92 -20.79
C LEU A 480 2.81 31.85 -19.32
N VAL A 481 2.92 30.68 -18.68
CA VAL A 481 2.55 30.50 -17.27
C VAL A 481 3.71 30.77 -16.32
N THR A 482 4.88 31.19 -16.84
CA THR A 482 6.01 31.56 -15.97
C THR A 482 5.87 32.96 -15.40
N PRO A 483 6.44 33.23 -14.22
CA PRO A 483 6.49 34.56 -13.64
C PRO A 483 7.24 35.64 -14.46
N VAL A 484 7.90 35.23 -15.55
CA VAL A 484 8.67 36.14 -16.43
C VAL A 484 8.06 36.27 -17.83
N ALA A 485 6.80 35.85 -18.00
CA ALA A 485 6.11 35.85 -19.28
C ALA A 485 6.12 37.21 -19.99
N GLU A 486 5.91 38.33 -19.27
CA GLU A 486 5.92 39.66 -19.83
C GLU A 486 7.28 40.09 -20.44
N ALA A 487 8.37 39.50 -19.99
CA ALA A 487 9.69 39.77 -20.54
C ALA A 487 9.97 39.05 -21.87
N LEU A 488 9.13 38.10 -22.25
CA LEU A 488 9.26 37.31 -23.46
C LEU A 488 8.53 37.97 -24.63
N LYS A 489 8.96 37.68 -25.85
CA LYS A 489 8.34 38.20 -27.08
C LYS A 489 8.32 37.15 -28.17
N GLY A 490 7.40 37.28 -29.12
CA GLY A 490 7.38 36.43 -30.31
C GLY A 490 8.43 36.89 -31.34
N PRO A 491 9.21 35.98 -31.93
CA PRO A 491 10.05 36.27 -33.06
C PRO A 491 9.22 36.58 -34.30
N THR A 492 9.82 37.25 -35.32
CA THR A 492 9.14 37.54 -36.59
C THR A 492 8.86 36.29 -37.45
N THR A 493 9.64 35.24 -37.24
CA THR A 493 9.47 33.93 -37.86
C THR A 493 9.76 32.85 -36.85
N THR A 494 9.05 31.74 -36.89
CA THR A 494 9.27 30.58 -36.03
C THR A 494 8.99 29.27 -36.75
N ASN A 495 9.74 28.22 -36.45
CA ASN A 495 9.45 26.84 -36.82
C ASN A 495 8.91 26.03 -35.64
N ASP A 496 9.27 26.46 -34.42
CA ASP A 496 9.07 25.69 -33.18
C ASP A 496 8.01 26.28 -32.26
N VAL A 497 7.33 27.37 -32.69
CA VAL A 497 6.32 28.11 -31.90
C VAL A 497 6.80 28.44 -30.49
N LEU A 498 8.08 28.78 -30.37
CA LEU A 498 8.77 29.11 -29.13
C LEU A 498 9.05 30.62 -29.08
N PRO A 499 8.65 31.35 -28.01
CA PRO A 499 9.02 32.76 -27.85
C PRO A 499 10.51 32.93 -27.62
N ILE A 500 10.96 34.16 -27.63
CA ILE A 500 12.36 34.54 -27.39
C ILE A 500 12.49 35.40 -26.15
N THR A 501 13.65 35.31 -25.49
CA THR A 501 14.05 36.10 -24.34
C THR A 501 14.42 37.53 -24.76
N PRO A 502 14.58 38.48 -23.85
CA PRO A 502 15.00 39.84 -24.16
C PRO A 502 16.32 39.94 -24.94
N ASP A 503 17.20 38.97 -24.80
CA ASP A 503 18.48 38.85 -25.51
C ASP A 503 18.38 38.03 -26.82
N ASP A 504 17.18 37.95 -27.38
CA ASP A 504 16.82 37.29 -28.66
C ASP A 504 17.19 35.81 -28.75
N LYS A 505 17.28 35.09 -27.61
CA LYS A 505 17.49 33.65 -27.58
C LYS A 505 16.15 32.89 -27.47
N PRO A 506 16.01 31.70 -28.09
CA PRO A 506 14.82 30.88 -27.87
C PRO A 506 14.58 30.66 -26.40
N ALA A 507 13.32 30.75 -25.92
CA ALA A 507 12.94 30.54 -24.53
C ALA A 507 12.90 29.00 -24.20
N SER A 508 13.97 28.30 -24.58
CA SER A 508 14.22 26.93 -24.18
C SER A 508 14.38 26.80 -22.65
N LYS A 509 14.19 25.61 -22.09
CA LYS A 509 14.27 25.40 -20.63
C LYS A 509 15.52 26.05 -20.00
N PRO A 510 16.77 25.87 -20.53
CA PRO A 510 17.94 26.52 -19.95
C PRO A 510 17.90 28.05 -20.00
N ASN A 511 17.40 28.65 -21.08
CA ASN A 511 17.32 30.09 -21.24
C ASN A 511 16.20 30.69 -20.38
N LEU A 512 15.09 29.98 -20.27
CA LEU A 512 13.96 30.36 -19.40
C LEU A 512 14.38 30.33 -17.92
N PHE A 513 15.12 29.33 -17.48
CA PHE A 513 15.64 29.22 -16.11
C PHE A 513 16.65 30.36 -15.81
N LYS A 514 17.51 30.69 -16.77
CA LYS A 514 18.39 31.86 -16.61
C LYS A 514 17.62 33.16 -16.45
N LEU A 515 16.52 33.32 -17.20
CA LEU A 515 15.67 34.51 -17.10
C LEU A 515 14.91 34.53 -15.76
N LEU A 516 14.39 33.39 -15.30
CA LEU A 516 13.77 33.25 -13.98
C LEU A 516 14.74 33.65 -12.86
N ASN A 517 15.94 33.06 -12.87
CA ASN A 517 16.98 33.36 -11.85
C ASN A 517 17.39 34.83 -11.89
N ALA A 518 17.53 35.44 -13.08
CA ALA A 518 17.83 36.86 -13.22
C ALA A 518 16.72 37.79 -12.67
N ASN A 519 15.50 37.27 -12.54
CA ASN A 519 14.35 37.96 -11.95
C ASN A 519 14.04 37.53 -10.50
N GLY A 520 15.01 36.89 -9.84
CA GLY A 520 14.91 36.54 -8.41
C GLY A 520 14.09 35.28 -8.12
N TRP A 521 13.82 34.41 -9.12
CA TRP A 521 13.15 33.11 -8.94
C TRP A 521 14.20 32.02 -8.92
N GLU A 522 14.27 31.28 -7.82
CA GLU A 522 15.05 30.04 -7.74
C GLU A 522 14.38 28.94 -8.59
N THR A 523 15.18 28.12 -9.29
CA THR A 523 14.63 27.14 -10.25
C THR A 523 14.84 25.67 -9.89
N ASP A 524 15.65 25.37 -8.88
CA ASP A 524 15.92 23.97 -8.48
C ASP A 524 15.55 23.70 -7.01
N SER A 525 15.97 24.57 -6.11
CA SER A 525 15.62 24.47 -4.69
C SER A 525 15.71 25.85 -4.05
N ALA A 526 14.63 26.32 -3.44
CA ALA A 526 14.68 27.47 -2.57
C ALA A 526 14.90 26.99 -1.14
N LEU A 527 16.05 27.35 -0.58
CA LEU A 527 16.45 26.94 0.76
C LEU A 527 15.62 27.61 1.87
N LEU A 528 15.07 28.81 1.58
CA LEU A 528 14.30 29.58 2.55
C LEU A 528 12.85 29.80 2.07
N PRO A 529 11.87 29.81 2.99
CA PRO A 529 10.44 30.00 2.65
C PRO A 529 10.14 31.36 2.00
N ASP A 530 10.95 32.38 2.24
CA ASP A 530 10.82 33.73 1.74
C ASP A 530 11.50 33.99 0.36
N GLN A 531 12.19 32.99 -0.19
CA GLN A 531 12.69 33.02 -1.56
C GLN A 531 11.61 32.66 -2.56
N LYS A 532 11.55 33.35 -3.70
CA LYS A 532 10.64 32.98 -4.81
C LYS A 532 11.12 31.70 -5.47
N LEU A 533 10.21 30.75 -5.65
CA LEU A 533 10.51 29.43 -6.19
C LEU A 533 9.66 29.14 -7.43
N TRP A 534 10.31 28.79 -8.52
CA TRP A 534 9.74 28.05 -9.64
C TRP A 534 10.20 26.61 -9.57
N SER A 535 9.28 25.68 -9.41
CA SER A 535 9.58 24.25 -9.38
C SER A 535 8.75 23.51 -10.42
N GLU A 536 9.26 22.39 -10.91
CA GLU A 536 8.60 21.55 -11.92
C GLU A 536 8.44 20.15 -11.38
N THR A 537 7.22 19.59 -11.51
CA THR A 537 6.92 18.20 -11.14
C THR A 537 5.84 17.63 -12.04
N GLY A 538 5.61 16.31 -11.95
CA GLY A 538 4.64 15.60 -12.78
C GLY A 538 5.17 15.36 -14.21
N ARG A 539 4.71 14.26 -14.80
CA ARG A 539 5.17 13.80 -16.12
C ARG A 539 4.00 13.36 -16.98
N PHE A 540 2.81 13.96 -16.82
CA PHE A 540 1.59 13.53 -17.52
C PHE A 540 1.74 13.60 -19.04
N ASP A 541 2.34 14.68 -19.57
CA ASP A 541 2.58 14.81 -21.01
C ASP A 541 3.60 13.80 -21.52
N GLU A 542 4.72 13.63 -20.83
CA GLU A 542 5.75 12.66 -21.22
C GLU A 542 5.21 11.22 -21.19
N GLU A 543 4.49 10.86 -20.12
CA GLU A 543 3.85 9.54 -19.97
C GLU A 543 2.74 9.35 -20.99
N GLY A 544 1.95 10.37 -21.30
CA GLY A 544 0.90 10.33 -22.32
C GLY A 544 1.45 9.99 -23.70
N HIS A 545 2.52 10.65 -24.11
CA HIS A 545 3.19 10.36 -25.37
C HIS A 545 3.87 8.98 -25.42
N ALA A 546 4.40 8.51 -24.29
CA ALA A 546 5.09 7.23 -24.21
C ALA A 546 4.14 6.03 -24.11
N LEU A 547 3.02 6.17 -23.41
CA LEU A 547 2.15 5.07 -23.01
C LEU A 547 0.82 5.04 -23.79
N GLY A 548 0.41 6.16 -24.41
CA GLY A 548 -0.91 6.27 -25.03
C GLY A 548 -2.04 5.99 -24.03
N ALA A 549 -2.98 5.14 -24.38
CA ALA A 549 -4.11 4.77 -23.53
C ALA A 549 -3.69 4.17 -22.18
N ARG A 550 -2.51 3.55 -22.08
CA ARG A 550 -1.99 3.00 -20.82
C ARG A 550 -1.60 4.06 -19.79
N LEU A 551 -1.57 5.35 -20.17
CA LEU A 551 -1.49 6.44 -19.21
C LEU A 551 -2.54 6.31 -18.10
N ALA A 552 -3.75 5.85 -18.43
CA ALA A 552 -4.85 5.68 -17.50
C ALA A 552 -4.49 4.79 -16.28
N GLU A 553 -3.67 3.75 -16.51
CA GLU A 553 -3.20 2.85 -15.45
C GLU A 553 -2.21 3.53 -14.48
N ARG A 554 -1.56 4.61 -14.91
CA ARG A 554 -0.52 5.34 -14.17
C ARG A 554 -1.03 6.58 -13.45
N LEU A 555 -2.14 7.18 -13.92
CA LEU A 555 -2.64 8.47 -13.43
C LEU A 555 -2.73 8.54 -11.91
N GLY A 556 -3.25 7.50 -11.27
CA GLY A 556 -3.39 7.47 -9.81
C GLY A 556 -2.05 7.56 -9.05
N GLN A 557 -0.96 7.00 -9.60
CA GLN A 557 0.37 7.12 -9.02
C GLN A 557 0.95 8.52 -9.31
N SER A 558 0.87 8.98 -10.55
CA SER A 558 1.39 10.29 -10.95
C SER A 558 0.71 11.44 -10.18
N VAL A 559 -0.60 11.32 -9.89
CA VAL A 559 -1.33 12.26 -9.02
C VAL A 559 -0.79 12.24 -7.58
N ARG A 560 -0.50 11.06 -7.02
CA ARG A 560 0.09 10.96 -5.67
C ARG A 560 1.47 11.59 -5.61
N ASP A 561 2.33 11.34 -6.61
CA ASP A 561 3.67 11.90 -6.67
C ASP A 561 3.64 13.45 -6.68
N VAL A 562 2.68 14.03 -7.42
CA VAL A 562 2.46 15.49 -7.41
C VAL A 562 1.91 15.96 -6.06
N ALA A 563 0.96 15.23 -5.46
CA ALA A 563 0.40 15.58 -4.15
C ALA A 563 1.47 15.56 -3.05
N ASP A 564 2.38 14.60 -3.08
CA ASP A 564 3.51 14.51 -2.15
C ASP A 564 4.47 15.70 -2.30
N ALA A 565 4.78 16.10 -3.54
CA ALA A 565 5.59 17.29 -3.82
C ALA A 565 4.92 18.57 -3.30
N VAL A 566 3.62 18.76 -3.56
CA VAL A 566 2.84 19.91 -3.03
C VAL A 566 2.84 19.88 -1.50
N SER A 567 2.57 18.73 -0.89
CA SER A 567 2.53 18.57 0.57
C SER A 567 3.89 18.92 1.20
N SER A 568 4.99 18.56 0.56
CA SER A 568 6.34 18.92 1.01
C SER A 568 6.56 20.43 1.00
N LEU A 569 6.18 21.11 -0.10
CA LEU A 569 6.31 22.56 -0.22
C LEU A 569 5.44 23.30 0.81
N VAL A 570 4.20 22.87 1.00
CA VAL A 570 3.28 23.47 1.97
C VAL A 570 3.77 23.27 3.40
N ARG A 571 4.29 22.10 3.74
CA ARG A 571 4.90 21.83 5.06
C ARG A 571 6.14 22.65 5.33
N SER A 572 6.86 23.07 4.28
CA SER A 572 7.97 24.03 4.41
C SER A 572 7.51 25.48 4.64
N GLY A 573 6.20 25.73 4.81
CA GLY A 573 5.63 27.05 5.09
C GLY A 573 5.31 27.88 3.85
N ARG A 574 5.25 27.26 2.66
CA ARG A 574 4.98 27.93 1.39
C ARG A 574 3.51 27.87 0.99
N ASP A 575 2.99 28.98 0.49
CA ASP A 575 1.79 28.96 -0.33
C ASP A 575 2.18 28.55 -1.75
N VAL A 576 1.49 27.55 -2.33
CA VAL A 576 1.87 26.97 -3.62
C VAL A 576 0.77 27.25 -4.65
N ARG A 577 1.14 27.92 -5.73
CA ARG A 577 0.29 28.04 -6.93
C ARG A 577 0.71 26.99 -7.95
N ILE A 578 -0.18 26.04 -8.24
CA ILE A 578 0.04 25.01 -9.24
C ILE A 578 -0.51 25.50 -10.57
N VAL A 579 0.31 25.45 -11.62
CA VAL A 579 -0.03 25.85 -12.98
C VAL A 579 0.37 24.77 -13.99
N THR A 580 -0.29 24.77 -15.13
CA THR A 580 0.02 23.90 -16.26
C THR A 580 -0.01 24.67 -17.57
N ASP A 581 0.57 24.13 -18.59
CA ASP A 581 0.65 24.71 -19.93
C ASP A 581 -0.51 24.30 -20.86
N HIS A 582 -0.92 23.03 -20.81
CA HIS A 582 -2.01 22.50 -21.61
C HIS A 582 -2.62 21.24 -20.97
N GLY A 583 -3.80 20.88 -21.42
CA GLY A 583 -4.31 19.53 -21.28
C GLY A 583 -4.14 18.74 -22.58
N TRP A 584 -4.91 17.67 -22.75
CA TRP A 584 -4.75 16.72 -23.85
C TRP A 584 -6.03 15.94 -24.15
N LEU A 585 -6.10 15.38 -25.36
CA LEU A 585 -7.06 14.36 -25.75
C LEU A 585 -6.42 12.97 -25.67
N LEU A 586 -7.21 11.98 -25.27
CA LEU A 586 -6.79 10.59 -25.28
C LEU A 586 -7.95 9.71 -25.78
N MET A 587 -7.64 8.85 -26.77
CA MET A 587 -8.61 7.91 -27.35
C MET A 587 -7.91 6.59 -27.65
N PRO A 588 -8.27 5.50 -26.96
CA PRO A 588 -7.77 4.17 -27.32
C PRO A 588 -8.10 3.81 -28.77
N GLY A 589 -7.15 3.22 -29.47
CA GLY A 589 -7.29 2.89 -30.89
C GLY A 589 -7.25 4.11 -31.81
N ASN A 590 -6.60 5.17 -31.38
CA ASN A 590 -6.25 6.41 -32.09
C ASN A 590 -7.38 7.43 -32.23
N LEU A 591 -7.00 8.69 -32.18
CA LEU A 591 -7.84 9.83 -32.55
C LEU A 591 -8.08 9.83 -34.10
N PRO A 592 -9.21 10.38 -34.56
CA PRO A 592 -9.49 10.46 -36.01
C PRO A 592 -8.45 11.32 -36.72
N HIS A 593 -8.07 10.91 -37.94
CA HIS A 593 -7.10 11.61 -38.78
C HIS A 593 -7.76 12.73 -39.61
N ALA A 594 -7.06 13.86 -39.73
CA ALA A 594 -7.37 14.96 -40.64
C ALA A 594 -6.27 15.07 -41.70
N ALA A 595 -6.65 15.15 -42.98
CA ALA A 595 -5.67 15.28 -44.06
C ALA A 595 -4.88 16.58 -43.94
N LEU A 596 -3.56 16.53 -44.09
CA LEU A 596 -2.74 17.73 -44.07
C LEU A 596 -2.93 18.53 -45.37
N ASP A 597 -3.38 19.79 -45.22
CA ASP A 597 -3.58 20.70 -46.33
C ASP A 597 -2.19 21.16 -46.88
N PRO A 598 -2.01 21.25 -48.24
CA PRO A 598 -0.76 21.72 -48.86
C PRO A 598 -0.31 23.12 -48.40
N GLY A 599 -1.23 23.95 -47.89
CA GLY A 599 -0.95 25.27 -47.33
C GLY A 599 -0.28 25.23 -45.94
N LEU A 600 -0.19 24.06 -45.34
CA LEU A 600 0.37 23.89 -44.00
C LEU A 600 1.82 23.40 -44.03
N VAL A 601 2.57 23.75 -43.03
CA VAL A 601 3.88 23.15 -42.71
C VAL A 601 3.61 21.82 -42.03
N GLU A 602 4.30 20.76 -42.42
CA GLU A 602 4.18 19.46 -41.77
C GLU A 602 4.50 19.58 -40.29
N PRO A 603 3.59 19.15 -39.39
CA PRO A 603 3.83 19.18 -37.98
C PRO A 603 5.05 18.32 -37.58
N SER A 604 5.89 18.81 -36.70
CA SER A 604 7.05 18.09 -36.22
C SER A 604 6.95 17.82 -34.70
N GLY A 605 7.54 16.72 -34.26
CA GLY A 605 7.53 16.32 -32.87
C GLY A 605 6.12 15.99 -32.34
N LYS A 606 5.78 16.49 -31.16
CA LYS A 606 4.51 16.22 -30.47
C LYS A 606 3.31 17.06 -30.96
N ARG A 607 3.51 17.95 -31.92
CA ARG A 607 2.48 18.89 -32.41
C ARG A 607 1.56 18.24 -33.42
N THR A 608 0.68 17.36 -32.97
CA THR A 608 -0.15 16.54 -33.86
C THR A 608 -1.50 17.19 -34.17
N ARG A 609 -1.93 18.23 -33.42
CA ARG A 609 -3.24 18.87 -33.58
C ARG A 609 -3.17 20.30 -34.15
N CYS A 610 -1.96 20.83 -34.37
CA CYS A 610 -1.75 22.16 -34.94
C CYS A 610 -0.67 22.14 -36.03
N ALA A 611 -0.72 23.09 -36.97
CA ALA A 611 0.28 23.27 -37.99
C ALA A 611 0.48 24.75 -38.34
N LEU A 612 1.71 25.18 -38.58
CA LEU A 612 1.99 26.50 -39.10
C LEU A 612 1.44 26.69 -40.51
N VAL A 613 0.82 27.83 -40.78
CA VAL A 613 0.36 28.20 -42.09
C VAL A 613 1.54 28.77 -42.89
N LYS A 614 1.79 28.25 -44.09
CA LYS A 614 2.86 28.76 -44.95
C LYS A 614 2.59 30.21 -45.35
N PRO A 615 3.61 31.07 -45.49
CA PRO A 615 3.43 32.47 -45.91
C PRO A 615 2.63 32.55 -47.23
N LYS A 616 1.60 33.40 -47.22
CA LYS A 616 0.66 33.61 -48.37
C LYS A 616 -0.14 32.39 -48.81
N ALA A 617 -0.12 31.29 -48.09
CA ALA A 617 -0.96 30.14 -48.39
C ALA A 617 -2.36 30.31 -47.81
N THR A 618 -3.31 29.58 -48.39
CA THR A 618 -4.68 29.42 -47.88
C THR A 618 -4.88 27.99 -47.41
N THR A 619 -5.69 27.80 -46.40
CA THR A 619 -6.07 26.48 -45.88
C THR A 619 -7.55 26.46 -45.54
N SER A 620 -8.17 25.28 -45.64
CA SER A 620 -9.53 25.06 -45.22
C SER A 620 -9.71 24.96 -43.70
N TYR A 621 -8.63 24.79 -42.96
CA TYR A 621 -8.64 24.71 -41.51
C TYR A 621 -8.78 26.08 -40.85
N MET A 622 -9.31 26.07 -39.64
CA MET A 622 -9.40 27.26 -38.81
C MET A 622 -8.00 27.81 -38.53
N GLN A 623 -7.79 29.08 -38.85
CA GLN A 623 -6.56 29.79 -38.59
C GLN A 623 -6.71 30.67 -37.33
N VAL A 624 -5.77 30.59 -36.43
CA VAL A 624 -5.71 31.38 -35.19
C VAL A 624 -4.32 32.02 -35.10
N PRO A 625 -4.25 33.31 -34.71
CA PRO A 625 -2.97 33.97 -34.43
C PRO A 625 -2.21 33.26 -33.32
N TRP A 626 -0.89 33.16 -33.46
CA TRP A 626 -0.05 32.67 -32.39
C TRP A 626 -0.03 33.64 -31.19
N THR A 627 -0.15 33.11 -29.98
CA THR A 627 -0.19 33.92 -28.74
C THR A 627 0.93 34.95 -28.62
N TRP A 628 2.15 34.61 -29.05
CA TRP A 628 3.31 35.47 -28.94
C TRP A 628 3.52 36.44 -30.10
N ASN A 629 2.94 36.16 -31.26
CA ASN A 629 3.03 37.06 -32.45
C ASN A 629 1.81 36.83 -33.34
N SER A 630 0.94 37.85 -33.39
CA SER A 630 -0.33 37.77 -34.16
C SER A 630 -0.13 37.72 -35.68
N ASP A 631 1.05 38.03 -36.20
CA ASP A 631 1.38 37.98 -37.65
C ASP A 631 1.63 36.52 -38.09
N ILE A 632 1.80 35.60 -37.14
CA ILE A 632 2.00 34.19 -37.42
C ILE A 632 0.66 33.45 -37.22
N SER A 633 0.18 32.83 -38.28
CA SER A 633 -1.07 32.05 -38.28
C SER A 633 -0.80 30.56 -38.08
N ILE A 634 -1.58 29.95 -37.22
CA ILE A 634 -1.53 28.51 -36.91
C ILE A 634 -2.89 27.91 -37.19
N ALA A 635 -2.91 26.82 -37.94
CA ALA A 635 -4.10 26.05 -38.24
C ALA A 635 -4.37 25.03 -37.13
N ALA A 636 -5.61 24.94 -36.68
CA ALA A 636 -6.10 23.91 -35.75
C ALA A 636 -6.79 22.78 -36.50
N ALA A 637 -6.54 21.54 -36.12
CA ALA A 637 -7.29 20.38 -36.64
C ALA A 637 -8.76 20.46 -36.17
N THR A 638 -9.69 20.19 -37.08
CA THR A 638 -11.13 20.29 -36.82
C THR A 638 -11.60 19.24 -35.82
N GLY A 639 -12.39 19.65 -34.85
CA GLY A 639 -12.93 18.76 -33.83
C GLY A 639 -11.82 18.09 -33.02
N ALA A 640 -11.99 16.82 -32.71
CA ALA A 640 -11.02 16.00 -31.97
C ALA A 640 -9.96 15.33 -32.87
N ARG A 641 -9.79 15.77 -34.12
CA ARG A 641 -8.88 15.16 -35.12
C ARG A 641 -7.42 15.54 -34.90
N VAL A 642 -6.52 14.72 -35.49
CA VAL A 642 -5.06 14.92 -35.52
C VAL A 642 -4.56 14.96 -36.96
N PHE A 643 -3.51 15.75 -37.26
CA PHE A 643 -2.82 15.78 -38.54
C PHE A 643 -1.85 14.60 -38.74
N TYR A 644 -1.57 13.84 -37.69
CA TYR A 644 -0.68 12.69 -37.74
C TYR A 644 -1.44 11.44 -37.33
N ALA A 645 -1.54 10.47 -38.24
CA ALA A 645 -2.24 9.21 -37.96
C ALA A 645 -1.53 8.36 -36.91
N GLY A 646 -2.28 7.56 -36.15
CA GLY A 646 -1.72 6.62 -35.20
C GLY A 646 -1.47 7.22 -33.79
N CYS A 647 -2.09 8.34 -33.45
CA CYS A 647 -1.97 8.98 -32.17
C CYS A 647 -3.15 8.65 -31.25
N GLU A 648 -2.91 8.01 -30.12
CA GLU A 648 -3.90 7.85 -29.04
C GLU A 648 -3.95 9.06 -28.12
N TYR A 649 -2.79 9.71 -27.89
CA TYR A 649 -2.61 10.88 -27.05
C TYR A 649 -2.19 12.07 -27.92
N ALA A 650 -2.83 13.22 -27.74
CA ALA A 650 -2.53 14.40 -28.54
C ALA A 650 -2.93 15.70 -27.84
N HIS A 651 -2.16 16.76 -28.10
CA HIS A 651 -2.43 18.14 -27.72
C HIS A 651 -1.97 19.12 -28.82
N GLY A 652 -2.20 20.40 -28.63
CA GLY A 652 -1.83 21.45 -29.56
C GLY A 652 -3.01 22.07 -30.30
N GLY A 653 -4.22 21.53 -30.14
CA GLY A 653 -5.45 21.96 -30.80
C GLY A 653 -6.34 22.86 -29.93
N ILE A 654 -7.62 22.88 -30.34
CA ILE A 654 -8.64 23.67 -29.63
C ILE A 654 -9.77 22.72 -29.23
N SER A 655 -9.76 22.34 -27.96
CA SER A 655 -10.81 21.58 -27.28
C SER A 655 -10.91 22.04 -25.81
N PRO A 656 -12.03 21.82 -25.12
CA PRO A 656 -12.13 22.14 -23.70
C PRO A 656 -11.01 21.46 -22.87
N GLN A 657 -10.68 20.22 -23.19
CA GLN A 657 -9.64 19.44 -22.52
C GLN A 657 -8.25 20.05 -22.63
N GLU A 658 -7.93 20.68 -23.77
CA GLU A 658 -6.62 21.29 -24.05
C GLU A 658 -6.53 22.74 -23.56
N CYS A 659 -7.66 23.47 -23.60
CA CYS A 659 -7.68 24.94 -23.47
C CYS A 659 -8.17 25.45 -22.12
N VAL A 660 -8.99 24.69 -21.38
CA VAL A 660 -9.48 25.08 -20.05
C VAL A 660 -8.53 24.48 -19.01
N LEU A 661 -7.61 25.31 -18.53
CA LEU A 661 -6.50 24.87 -17.69
C LEU A 661 -6.82 25.08 -16.21
N PRO A 662 -6.49 24.11 -15.34
CA PRO A 662 -6.62 24.27 -13.90
C PRO A 662 -5.54 25.21 -13.35
N VAL A 663 -5.93 26.00 -12.37
CA VAL A 663 -5.06 26.75 -11.47
C VAL A 663 -5.43 26.36 -10.06
N ILE A 664 -4.48 25.82 -9.29
CA ILE A 664 -4.74 25.38 -7.93
C ILE A 664 -3.91 26.22 -6.98
N LEU A 665 -4.54 26.85 -5.99
CA LEU A 665 -3.86 27.53 -4.90
C LEU A 665 -3.97 26.66 -3.65
N VAL A 666 -2.84 26.34 -3.06
CA VAL A 666 -2.76 25.60 -1.80
C VAL A 666 -2.09 26.51 -0.79
N THR A 667 -2.89 27.08 0.10
CA THR A 667 -2.34 27.87 1.20
C THR A 667 -1.87 26.94 2.31
N GLY A 668 -0.63 27.10 2.71
CA GLY A 668 -0.15 26.54 3.96
C GLY A 668 -0.97 27.13 5.10
N ASP A 669 -1.43 26.31 6.04
CA ASP A 669 -1.79 26.92 7.32
C ASP A 669 -0.53 27.71 7.70
N LYS A 670 -0.64 29.04 7.72
CA LYS A 670 0.32 29.88 8.41
C LYS A 670 0.19 29.53 9.89
N VAL A 671 0.66 28.33 10.25
CA VAL A 671 1.30 28.16 11.54
C VAL A 671 2.33 29.26 11.48
N ARG A 672 2.05 30.41 12.07
CA ARG A 672 3.05 31.40 12.39
C ARG A 672 4.19 30.57 12.91
N ASN A 673 5.23 30.40 12.11
CA ASN A 673 6.44 29.79 12.59
C ASN A 673 6.98 30.77 13.64
N GLU A 674 6.43 30.66 14.84
CA GLU A 674 7.08 31.16 16.04
C GLU A 674 8.41 30.41 16.22
N VAL A 675 8.60 29.30 15.48
CA VAL A 675 9.78 28.45 15.56
C VAL A 675 10.65 28.64 14.32
N SER A 676 11.73 29.37 14.46
CA SER A 676 12.73 29.55 13.40
C SER A 676 14.15 29.33 13.91
N ILE A 677 14.99 28.63 13.12
CA ILE A 677 16.40 28.45 13.42
C ILE A 677 17.13 29.76 13.14
N THR A 678 17.34 30.59 14.18
CA THR A 678 17.96 31.88 14.08
C THR A 678 19.49 31.81 13.98
N LYS A 679 20.07 30.75 14.57
CA LYS A 679 21.52 30.54 14.52
C LYS A 679 21.82 29.04 14.49
N ALA A 680 22.71 28.65 13.57
CA ALA A 680 23.34 27.33 13.55
C ALA A 680 24.81 27.56 13.20
N GLN A 681 25.69 27.34 14.15
CA GLN A 681 27.11 27.66 14.01
C GLN A 681 27.97 26.48 14.46
N TRP A 682 28.87 26.06 13.60
CA TRP A 682 29.85 25.04 13.88
C TRP A 682 31.09 25.61 14.61
N GLU A 683 31.51 24.89 15.63
CA GLU A 683 32.81 25.10 16.32
C GLU A 683 33.54 23.75 16.29
N GLY A 684 34.31 23.50 15.23
CA GLY A 684 34.81 22.16 14.91
C GLY A 684 33.63 21.21 14.67
N PHE A 685 33.58 20.10 15.40
CA PHE A 685 32.47 19.11 15.29
C PHE A 685 31.31 19.37 16.26
N ARG A 686 31.28 20.54 16.91
CA ARG A 686 30.16 20.96 17.76
C ARG A 686 29.30 21.99 17.01
N LEU A 687 28.02 21.62 16.77
CA LEU A 687 27.02 22.55 16.26
C LEU A 687 26.31 23.23 17.44
N ARG A 688 26.34 24.56 17.47
CA ARG A 688 25.53 25.38 18.39
C ARG A 688 24.29 25.88 17.69
N LEU A 689 23.14 25.75 18.33
CA LEU A 689 21.83 26.06 17.78
C LEU A 689 21.09 27.07 18.65
N GLU A 690 20.47 28.07 18.00
CA GLU A 690 19.46 28.93 18.61
C GLU A 690 18.21 28.94 17.72
N VAL A 691 17.04 28.72 18.35
CA VAL A 691 15.75 28.60 17.70
C VAL A 691 14.77 29.56 18.36
N ALA A 692 14.27 30.55 17.63
CA ALA A 692 13.22 31.41 18.14
C ALA A 692 11.92 30.59 18.26
N GLY A 693 11.20 30.74 19.38
CA GLY A 693 10.00 29.95 19.67
C GLY A 693 10.27 28.46 19.92
N GLY A 694 11.52 28.09 20.22
CA GLY A 694 11.95 26.69 20.32
C GLY A 694 11.94 26.08 21.73
N ALA A 695 11.46 26.78 22.76
CA ALA A 695 11.40 26.22 24.12
C ALA A 695 10.62 24.92 24.13
N ASP A 696 11.15 23.91 24.83
CA ASP A 696 10.59 22.56 24.96
C ASP A 696 10.47 21.73 23.66
N LEU A 697 10.97 22.25 22.52
CA LEU A 697 11.08 21.47 21.30
C LEU A 697 12.35 20.62 21.29
N GLU A 698 12.37 19.63 20.41
CA GLU A 698 13.51 18.75 20.24
C GLU A 698 14.26 19.06 18.93
N ALA A 699 15.57 18.91 18.95
CA ALA A 699 16.40 19.09 17.77
C ALA A 699 17.19 17.82 17.47
N ASP A 700 17.26 17.47 16.16
CA ASP A 700 18.00 16.35 15.61
C ASP A 700 18.86 16.81 14.43
N LEU A 701 19.97 16.12 14.18
CA LEU A 701 20.79 16.31 12.99
C LEU A 701 20.82 15.03 12.18
N ARG A 702 20.38 15.08 10.94
CA ARG A 702 20.19 13.90 10.08
C ARG A 702 21.08 13.95 8.85
N LEU A 703 21.57 12.81 8.42
CA LEU A 703 22.41 12.69 7.23
C LEU A 703 21.61 13.00 5.96
N GLY A 704 22.20 13.80 5.07
CA GLY A 704 21.59 14.23 3.80
C GLY A 704 20.80 15.52 3.93
N SER A 705 20.10 15.90 2.88
CA SER A 705 19.32 17.16 2.80
C SER A 705 17.86 17.02 3.27
N GLU A 706 17.42 15.79 3.59
CA GLU A 706 16.04 15.48 3.93
C GLU A 706 15.83 15.20 5.43
N THR A 707 14.61 15.44 5.90
CA THR A 707 14.22 15.17 7.29
C THR A 707 14.09 13.68 7.64
N SER A 708 14.16 12.79 6.65
CA SER A 708 14.02 11.34 6.79
C SER A 708 15.35 10.59 6.95
N GLY A 709 16.49 11.27 6.84
CA GLY A 709 17.82 10.69 6.97
C GLY A 709 18.09 10.07 8.36
N PRO A 710 19.10 9.18 8.48
CA PRO A 710 19.51 8.66 9.79
C PRO A 710 20.09 9.76 10.66
N SER A 711 19.82 9.73 11.97
CA SER A 711 20.36 10.69 12.93
C SER A 711 21.88 10.54 13.07
N LEU A 712 22.60 11.66 13.00
CA LEU A 712 24.04 11.77 13.22
C LEU A 712 24.42 11.98 14.70
N ILE A 713 23.42 12.08 15.59
CA ILE A 713 23.63 12.30 17.02
C ILE A 713 23.02 11.18 17.86
N LYS A 714 23.54 10.99 19.04
CA LYS A 714 23.00 9.98 20.00
C LYS A 714 21.73 10.52 20.68
N GLY A 715 20.58 10.32 20.00
CA GLY A 715 19.27 10.78 20.47
C GLY A 715 19.02 12.27 20.23
N VAL A 716 17.75 12.64 20.10
CA VAL A 716 17.30 14.02 19.95
C VAL A 716 17.68 14.86 21.18
N ARG A 717 17.85 16.17 21.00
CA ARG A 717 18.20 17.11 22.06
C ARG A 717 17.07 18.10 22.31
N VAL A 718 16.58 18.13 23.53
CA VAL A 718 15.60 19.15 23.94
C VAL A 718 16.28 20.52 23.95
N LEU A 719 15.59 21.54 23.41
CA LEU A 719 15.99 22.94 23.47
C LEU A 719 15.66 23.50 24.86
N ASP A 720 16.55 24.34 25.38
CA ASP A 720 16.34 25.00 26.67
C ASP A 720 15.24 26.09 26.60
N ASP A 721 14.90 26.72 27.75
CA ASP A 721 13.91 27.79 27.85
C ASP A 721 14.20 29.00 26.92
N ASN A 722 15.43 29.13 26.44
CA ASN A 722 15.85 30.18 25.50
C ASN A 722 15.93 29.66 24.04
N GLY A 723 15.45 28.44 23.77
CA GLY A 723 15.51 27.81 22.49
C GLY A 723 16.92 27.41 22.03
N ARG A 724 17.82 27.08 22.96
CA ARG A 724 19.23 26.77 22.66
C ARG A 724 19.57 25.34 22.96
N THR A 725 20.43 24.75 22.12
CA THR A 725 21.07 23.46 22.37
C THR A 725 22.40 23.35 21.63
N SER A 726 23.13 22.25 21.84
CA SER A 726 24.32 21.94 21.05
C SER A 726 24.51 20.45 20.87
N PHE A 727 25.01 20.04 19.71
CA PHE A 727 25.36 18.67 19.37
C PHE A 727 26.87 18.51 19.22
N LEU A 728 27.36 17.32 19.52
CA LEU A 728 28.68 16.86 19.11
C LEU A 728 28.46 15.75 18.07
N VAL A 729 29.04 15.90 16.90
CA VAL A 729 28.97 14.94 15.79
C VAL A 729 30.33 14.25 15.66
N SER A 730 30.34 13.01 15.18
CA SER A 730 31.60 12.30 14.91
C SER A 730 32.36 12.96 13.76
N ASP A 731 33.68 12.97 13.86
CA ASP A 731 34.62 13.43 12.82
C ASP A 731 34.52 12.58 11.53
N GLU A 732 33.99 11.37 11.64
CA GLU A 732 33.71 10.51 10.46
C GLU A 732 32.76 11.15 9.44
N HIS A 733 31.97 12.14 9.87
CA HIS A 733 30.98 12.83 9.04
C HIS A 733 31.43 14.21 8.56
N GLU A 734 32.72 14.55 8.69
CA GLU A 734 33.27 15.86 8.26
C GLU A 734 33.00 16.10 6.77
N GLY A 735 32.45 17.27 6.45
CA GLY A 735 32.14 17.65 5.08
C GLY A 735 30.87 17.05 4.49
N GLU A 736 30.18 16.17 5.21
CA GLU A 736 28.89 15.61 4.75
C GLU A 736 27.75 16.63 4.88
N THR A 737 26.81 16.55 3.95
CA THR A 737 25.58 17.34 4.04
C THR A 737 24.68 16.74 5.10
N ALA A 738 24.15 17.58 5.99
CA ALA A 738 23.23 17.18 7.03
C ALA A 738 22.02 18.12 7.12
N CYS A 739 20.87 17.58 7.51
CA CYS A 739 19.64 18.33 7.77
C CYS A 739 19.44 18.47 9.28
N LEU A 740 19.49 19.70 9.75
CA LEU A 740 19.09 20.05 11.12
C LEU A 740 17.57 20.15 11.19
N VAL A 741 16.93 19.37 12.05
CA VAL A 741 15.47 19.25 12.16
C VAL A 741 15.04 19.61 13.57
N ILE A 742 14.06 20.50 13.70
CA ILE A 742 13.37 20.80 14.95
C ILE A 742 12.03 20.06 14.92
N VAL A 743 11.77 19.28 15.95
CA VAL A 743 10.55 18.47 16.05
C VAL A 743 9.74 18.86 17.30
N ASP A 744 8.43 18.75 17.18
CA ASP A 744 7.51 18.94 18.29
C ASP A 744 7.36 17.64 19.13
N GLY A 745 6.65 17.71 20.23
CA GLY A 745 6.43 16.57 21.14
C GLY A 745 5.68 15.37 20.52
N SER A 746 5.19 15.50 19.27
CA SER A 746 4.60 14.42 18.48
C SER A 746 5.61 13.80 17.49
N GLY A 747 6.85 14.34 17.43
CA GLY A 747 7.88 13.92 16.47
C GLY A 747 7.74 14.55 15.08
N ARG A 748 6.85 15.54 14.91
CA ARG A 748 6.65 16.25 13.65
C ARG A 748 7.70 17.35 13.49
N ALA A 749 8.35 17.42 12.32
CA ALA A 749 9.27 18.50 11.98
C ALA A 749 8.51 19.83 11.86
N VAL A 750 8.93 20.83 12.67
CA VAL A 750 8.36 22.19 12.71
C VAL A 750 9.30 23.23 12.11
N SER A 751 10.60 22.93 12.02
CA SER A 751 11.61 23.75 11.33
C SER A 751 12.76 22.86 10.88
N GLN A 752 13.43 23.24 9.79
CA GLN A 752 14.60 22.51 9.29
C GLN A 752 15.61 23.45 8.63
N ARG A 753 16.88 23.03 8.60
CA ARG A 753 17.95 23.75 7.91
C ARG A 753 19.04 22.78 7.44
N VAL A 754 19.41 22.86 6.18
CA VAL A 754 20.55 22.10 5.66
C VAL A 754 21.86 22.79 6.07
N THR A 755 22.84 21.99 6.48
CA THR A 755 24.18 22.42 6.89
C THR A 755 25.23 21.42 6.42
N THR A 756 26.50 21.82 6.42
CA THR A 756 27.63 20.91 6.19
C THR A 756 28.32 20.64 7.53
N VAL A 757 28.57 19.37 7.86
CA VAL A 757 29.20 19.00 9.13
C VAL A 757 30.62 19.57 9.20
N GLY A 758 30.94 20.35 10.26
CA GLY A 758 32.23 21.01 10.42
C GLY A 758 32.48 22.24 9.48
N GLY A 759 31.46 22.63 8.69
CA GLY A 759 31.52 23.80 7.80
C GLY A 759 31.38 25.14 8.53
N GLU A 760 31.77 26.26 7.87
CA GLU A 760 31.58 27.61 8.42
C GLU A 760 30.10 28.02 8.48
#